data_e1d0c1ff104d5937107d28c949ecc923
#
_entry.id   e1d0c1ff104d5937107d28c949ecc923
#
_cell.length_a   1.000
_cell.length_b   1.000
_cell.length_c   1.000
_cell.angle_alpha   90.00
_cell.angle_beta   90.00
_cell.angle_gamma   90.00
#
_symmetry.space_group_name_H-M   'P 1'
#
loop_
_entity.id
_entity.type
_entity.pdbx_description
1 polymer ?
#
loop_
_entity_poly.entity_id
_entity_poly.type
_entity_poly.pdbx_seq_one_letter_code
_entity_poly.pdbx_strand_id
1 'polypeptide(L)'
;MNRTAFATLAAASLLAAAPAFAAEVTDQQAAAPDVAGRAGATAVADVIVTANRSAQPIERVGASVTVLTQAAIEARQTPAVAELLAQTTGVSFTRNGGVGTTTGVNIRGAESQHTVVLIDGVKLNDPSSTQGGFNFGNLLVGDTARIEVLRGAQSTLWGSQAIGGVVNIVTAEPTEALQGSLDAETGSRGTTYFRGGIGGANDRLSWRLAASRYDTDGFSAYATGTEDDGYTNTGLSGRLNLKITEAVSLDLRSVWSSGQNDFDAFNGDSREYGKTRELVGYAGLNFDLLDGRFRNRIGYAYTDTNRRNYNPATLVQPLTFDAAGENRRWEYQGTFAVNEALNTTFGIESERTEMRTRSPSAFNLNPAFARGQADLDSAYAQVQWTVLDGLTLTGGLRYDDHAQYGDNLLGQVAAAWALNEGDTVVRASWGQGFRAPGLYELYSEYGNLTLRPEEFDSWEVGVEQRLFDRAVVTATYFNRQADNEIRYNGCSTPSTDPLCTVNGVGRWGYYKNVQKTEAQGVELIGRVDVTERLNVSANYTWTDAKSASGVTDGKRLTRRPEHMANLAADYDWAFGLKTGLAVRYVGETFNNDANTVVVGEYTLVDIRASYPINDNLEVYGRVENAFDEEYQTVLNYGTAGRGVFGGVRVRF
;
A
#
# COMPACT_ATOMS: atom_id res chain seq x y z
N MET A 1 -32.93 -7.26 -12.23
CA MET A 1 -33.72 -7.10 -11.00
C MET A 1 -32.91 -6.23 -10.06
N ASN A 2 -33.49 -5.18 -9.56
CA ASN A 2 -32.84 -4.01 -8.94
C ASN A 2 -31.96 -4.33 -7.73
N ARG A 3 -30.64 -4.01 -7.82
CA ARG A 3 -29.64 -4.10 -6.74
C ARG A 3 -29.43 -2.77 -5.98
N THR A 4 -30.44 -1.90 -5.93
CA THR A 4 -30.32 -0.55 -5.32
C THR A 4 -30.90 -0.45 -3.89
N ALA A 5 -31.23 -1.55 -3.23
CA ALA A 5 -32.02 -1.51 -1.99
C ALA A 5 -31.25 -1.75 -0.67
N PHE A 6 -29.92 -1.93 -0.67
CA PHE A 6 -29.20 -2.24 0.58
C PHE A 6 -28.30 -1.14 1.13
N ALA A 7 -28.16 0.00 0.48
CA ALA A 7 -27.25 1.07 0.90
C ALA A 7 -27.91 2.19 1.73
N THR A 8 -29.22 2.15 1.98
CA THR A 8 -29.96 3.28 2.59
C THR A 8 -30.54 3.03 3.98
N LEU A 9 -30.23 1.91 4.64
CA LEU A 9 -30.86 1.58 5.94
C LEU A 9 -29.91 1.62 7.18
N ALA A 10 -28.68 2.12 7.06
CA ALA A 10 -27.75 2.15 8.19
C ALA A 10 -27.50 3.54 8.82
N ALA A 11 -28.14 4.59 8.35
CA ALA A 11 -27.79 5.97 8.77
C ALA A 11 -28.87 6.71 9.59
N ALA A 12 -29.98 6.12 9.96
CA ALA A 12 -31.12 6.90 10.48
C ALA A 12 -31.76 6.43 11.80
N SER A 13 -31.06 5.79 12.73
CA SER A 13 -31.71 5.35 13.98
C SER A 13 -30.84 5.35 15.23
N LEU A 14 -29.96 6.31 15.47
CA LEU A 14 -29.18 6.38 16.72
C LEU A 14 -29.03 7.82 17.25
N LEU A 15 -30.16 8.50 17.44
CA LEU A 15 -30.23 9.78 18.15
C LEU A 15 -31.44 9.77 19.09
N ALA A 16 -31.34 9.07 20.22
CA ALA A 16 -32.17 9.37 21.40
C ALA A 16 -31.65 8.64 22.65
N ALA A 17 -31.44 9.43 23.72
CA ALA A 17 -31.37 9.08 25.15
C ALA A 17 -30.01 8.65 25.72
N ALA A 18 -29.34 9.63 26.33
CA ALA A 18 -28.45 9.42 27.47
C ALA A 18 -29.19 9.75 28.75
N PRO A 19 -28.99 9.00 29.86
CA PRO A 19 -29.01 9.58 31.18
C PRO A 19 -27.62 9.51 31.82
N ALA A 20 -27.25 10.62 32.46
CA ALA A 20 -26.07 10.79 33.27
C ALA A 20 -26.14 9.93 34.53
N PHE A 21 -25.05 9.20 34.83
CA PHE A 21 -24.72 8.81 36.21
C PHE A 21 -23.21 8.94 36.38
N ALA A 22 -22.83 9.88 37.26
CA ALA A 22 -21.49 9.99 37.82
C ALA A 22 -21.36 8.98 38.97
N ALA A 23 -20.28 8.22 38.98
CA ALA A 23 -19.77 7.55 40.16
C ALA A 23 -18.24 7.44 40.04
N GLU A 24 -17.56 8.06 40.98
CA GLU A 24 -16.12 7.95 41.26
C GLU A 24 -15.73 6.50 41.51
N VAL A 25 -14.70 6.00 40.82
CA VAL A 25 -13.93 4.85 41.26
C VAL A 25 -12.45 5.14 41.03
N THR A 26 -11.71 5.05 42.11
CA THR A 26 -10.28 5.27 42.26
C THR A 26 -9.41 4.30 41.46
N ASP A 27 -8.44 4.89 40.81
CA ASP A 27 -7.10 4.53 40.38
C ASP A 27 -6.56 3.12 40.72
N GLN A 28 -6.31 2.35 39.67
CA GLN A 28 -5.08 1.58 39.39
C GLN A 28 -5.09 1.14 37.93
N GLN A 29 -4.73 2.04 37.06
CA GLN A 29 -4.49 1.77 35.66
C GLN A 29 -2.98 1.77 35.43
N ALA A 30 -2.44 0.63 35.01
CA ALA A 30 -1.09 0.58 34.50
C ALA A 30 -1.01 1.54 33.29
N ALA A 31 -0.28 2.61 33.45
CA ALA A 31 -0.09 3.64 32.44
C ALA A 31 0.47 3.03 31.19
N ALA A 32 -0.25 3.21 30.07
CA ALA A 32 0.35 3.12 28.74
C ALA A 32 1.47 4.17 28.67
N PRO A 33 2.65 3.85 28.12
CA PRO A 33 3.73 4.83 28.07
C PRO A 33 3.30 6.01 27.20
N ASP A 34 3.47 7.19 27.76
CA ASP A 34 3.26 8.50 27.13
C ASP A 34 4.25 8.66 25.95
N VAL A 35 3.78 8.42 24.72
CA VAL A 35 4.58 8.52 23.48
C VAL A 35 4.52 9.93 22.88
N ALA A 36 3.94 10.90 23.59
CA ALA A 36 3.82 12.28 23.14
C ALA A 36 5.04 13.12 23.55
N GLY A 37 6.26 12.74 23.15
CA GLY A 37 7.36 13.63 23.46
C GLY A 37 8.79 13.18 23.24
N ARG A 38 9.08 12.39 22.22
CA ARG A 38 10.48 12.29 21.69
C ARG A 38 10.46 11.57 20.35
N ALA A 39 10.35 12.32 19.25
CA ALA A 39 10.70 11.82 17.92
C ALA A 39 12.23 11.84 17.74
N GLY A 40 12.96 11.16 18.63
CA GLY A 40 14.40 10.98 18.51
C GLY A 40 14.77 9.63 17.89
N ALA A 41 15.98 9.49 17.37
CA ALA A 41 16.50 8.26 16.76
C ALA A 41 16.39 7.02 17.69
N THR A 42 16.25 7.22 19.00
CA THR A 42 16.08 6.20 20.04
C THR A 42 14.69 5.61 20.15
N ALA A 43 13.64 6.22 19.54
CA ALA A 43 12.25 5.77 19.69
C ALA A 43 11.87 4.55 18.82
N VAL A 44 12.81 3.93 18.10
CA VAL A 44 12.54 2.79 17.20
C VAL A 44 12.30 1.48 17.96
N ALA A 45 12.77 1.36 19.20
CA ALA A 45 12.64 0.12 19.98
C ALA A 45 11.20 -0.24 20.38
N ASP A 46 10.31 0.74 20.51
CA ASP A 46 8.93 0.55 20.97
C ASP A 46 7.90 0.44 19.83
N VAL A 47 8.36 0.42 18.57
CA VAL A 47 7.44 0.32 17.43
C VAL A 47 6.90 -1.10 17.32
N ILE A 48 5.60 -1.24 17.56
CA ILE A 48 4.88 -2.51 17.39
C ILE A 48 4.39 -2.58 15.95
N VAL A 49 4.72 -3.67 15.25
CA VAL A 49 4.28 -3.95 13.89
C VAL A 49 3.34 -5.15 13.85
N THR A 50 2.39 -5.12 12.94
CA THR A 50 1.45 -6.22 12.70
C THR A 50 1.83 -7.06 11.47
N ALA A 51 3.03 -6.82 10.99
CA ALA A 51 3.62 -7.44 9.80
C ALA A 51 3.51 -8.97 9.75
N ASN A 52 3.62 -9.64 10.89
CA ASN A 52 3.52 -11.09 11.02
C ASN A 52 2.14 -11.54 11.51
N ARG A 53 1.07 -10.78 11.19
CA ARG A 53 -0.29 -11.01 11.67
C ARG A 53 -0.44 -11.07 13.20
N SER A 54 0.62 -10.72 13.92
CA SER A 54 0.64 -10.57 15.38
C SER A 54 1.43 -9.32 15.74
N ALA A 55 0.96 -8.58 16.73
CA ALA A 55 1.64 -7.39 17.24
C ALA A 55 2.94 -7.79 17.92
N GLN A 56 4.07 -7.22 17.49
CA GLN A 56 5.39 -7.52 18.04
C GLN A 56 6.36 -6.35 17.88
N PRO A 57 7.38 -6.24 18.74
CA PRO A 57 8.45 -5.27 18.58
C PRO A 57 9.20 -5.48 17.28
N ILE A 58 9.53 -4.38 16.57
CA ILE A 58 10.21 -4.42 15.26
C ILE A 58 11.59 -5.11 15.32
N GLU A 59 12.25 -5.07 16.46
CA GLU A 59 13.56 -5.71 16.70
C GLU A 59 13.51 -7.25 16.62
N ARG A 60 12.31 -7.86 16.81
CA ARG A 60 12.08 -9.30 16.68
C ARG A 60 11.68 -9.75 15.29
N VAL A 61 11.53 -8.81 14.36
CA VAL A 61 11.17 -9.11 12.97
C VAL A 61 12.42 -9.34 12.15
N GLY A 62 12.56 -10.52 11.56
CA GLY A 62 13.72 -10.88 10.74
C GLY A 62 13.68 -10.30 9.32
N ALA A 63 12.53 -9.83 8.83
CA ALA A 63 12.39 -9.15 7.55
C ALA A 63 12.57 -7.64 7.70
N SER A 64 12.93 -6.96 6.60
CA SER A 64 13.05 -5.50 6.54
C SER A 64 11.68 -4.84 6.61
N VAL A 65 11.46 -4.01 7.63
CA VAL A 65 10.21 -3.27 7.84
C VAL A 65 10.49 -1.77 7.92
N THR A 66 9.64 -0.97 7.29
CA THR A 66 9.59 0.48 7.49
C THR A 66 8.23 0.85 8.03
N VAL A 67 8.18 1.66 9.08
CA VAL A 67 6.95 2.17 9.67
C VAL A 67 6.91 3.68 9.50
N LEU A 68 5.85 4.17 8.85
CA LEU A 68 5.49 5.58 8.82
C LEU A 68 4.43 5.80 9.90
N THR A 69 4.79 6.46 10.97
CA THR A 69 3.88 6.81 12.07
C THR A 69 2.96 7.97 11.64
N GLN A 70 1.88 8.20 12.40
CA GLN A 70 1.00 9.34 12.16
C GLN A 70 1.77 10.66 12.15
N ALA A 71 2.66 10.88 13.11
CA ALA A 71 3.49 12.08 13.17
C ALA A 71 4.37 12.25 11.91
N ALA A 72 4.97 11.15 11.41
CA ALA A 72 5.76 11.18 10.18
C ALA A 72 4.90 11.47 8.94
N ILE A 73 3.69 10.92 8.85
CA ILE A 73 2.73 11.19 7.77
C ILE A 73 2.30 12.66 7.81
N GLU A 74 1.93 13.17 8.97
CA GLU A 74 1.50 14.56 9.16
C GLU A 74 2.64 15.56 8.88
N ALA A 75 3.87 15.25 9.30
CA ALA A 75 5.04 16.09 9.04
C ALA A 75 5.38 16.19 7.53
N ARG A 76 5.10 15.13 6.75
CA ARG A 76 5.33 15.15 5.29
C ARG A 76 4.27 15.94 4.52
N GLN A 77 3.09 16.17 5.10
CA GLN A 77 2.01 16.99 4.55
C GLN A 77 1.53 16.53 3.14
N THR A 78 1.81 15.31 2.74
CA THR A 78 1.51 14.77 1.40
C THR A 78 0.16 14.05 1.42
N PRO A 79 -0.79 14.37 0.51
CA PRO A 79 -2.13 13.76 0.51
C PRO A 79 -2.18 12.35 -0.07
N ALA A 80 -1.26 11.98 -0.98
CA ALA A 80 -1.28 10.69 -1.68
C ALA A 80 -0.32 9.68 -1.04
N VAL A 81 -0.82 8.47 -0.77
CA VAL A 81 -0.03 7.39 -0.14
C VAL A 81 1.15 6.97 -1.00
N ALA A 82 1.02 6.91 -2.33
CA ALA A 82 2.12 6.55 -3.23
C ALA A 82 3.35 7.46 -3.08
N GLU A 83 3.14 8.76 -2.86
CA GLU A 83 4.23 9.74 -2.67
C GLU A 83 4.90 9.60 -1.30
N LEU A 84 4.14 9.24 -0.26
CA LEU A 84 4.70 8.87 1.04
C LEU A 84 5.59 7.63 0.93
N LEU A 85 5.11 6.62 0.20
CA LEU A 85 5.85 5.37 -0.02
C LEU A 85 7.13 5.60 -0.82
N ALA A 86 7.12 6.48 -1.82
CA ALA A 86 8.29 6.82 -2.64
C ALA A 86 9.47 7.44 -1.85
N GLN A 87 9.19 7.98 -0.65
CA GLN A 87 10.21 8.47 0.26
C GLN A 87 10.75 7.36 1.19
N THR A 88 10.26 6.12 1.06
CA THR A 88 10.74 4.98 1.83
C THR A 88 11.78 4.19 1.03
N THR A 89 12.67 3.51 1.75
CA THR A 89 13.75 2.72 1.17
C THR A 89 13.21 1.59 0.30
N GLY A 90 13.82 1.35 -0.85
CA GLY A 90 13.49 0.23 -1.74
C GLY A 90 12.18 0.41 -2.51
N VAL A 91 11.53 1.58 -2.45
CA VAL A 91 10.24 1.81 -3.09
C VAL A 91 10.33 2.86 -4.18
N SER A 92 9.90 2.50 -5.38
CA SER A 92 9.65 3.43 -6.49
C SER A 92 8.19 3.40 -6.90
N PHE A 93 7.72 4.43 -7.60
CA PHE A 93 6.40 4.44 -8.21
C PHE A 93 6.44 4.94 -9.65
N THR A 94 5.44 4.55 -10.40
CA THR A 94 5.15 5.04 -11.75
C THR A 94 3.74 5.57 -11.80
N ARG A 95 3.52 6.72 -12.45
CA ARG A 95 2.21 7.36 -12.55
C ARG A 95 2.00 7.92 -13.95
N ASN A 96 0.80 7.76 -14.48
CA ASN A 96 0.41 8.22 -15.81
C ASN A 96 -0.30 9.58 -15.72
N GLY A 97 0.37 10.63 -15.19
CA GLY A 97 -0.21 11.97 -15.02
C GLY A 97 -0.35 12.39 -13.55
N GLY A 98 -1.45 13.05 -13.20
CA GLY A 98 -1.75 13.59 -11.87
C GLY A 98 -2.21 12.55 -10.85
N VAL A 99 -2.53 13.01 -9.63
CA VAL A 99 -3.19 12.19 -8.60
C VAL A 99 -4.51 11.66 -9.14
N GLY A 100 -4.87 10.43 -8.83
CA GLY A 100 -6.07 9.75 -9.35
C GLY A 100 -5.82 8.88 -10.58
N THR A 101 -4.77 9.16 -11.36
CA THR A 101 -4.41 8.35 -12.54
C THR A 101 -3.75 7.02 -12.14
N THR A 102 -3.59 6.13 -13.10
CA THR A 102 -2.96 4.81 -12.87
C THR A 102 -1.58 4.98 -12.22
N THR A 103 -1.44 4.44 -11.02
CA THR A 103 -0.22 4.54 -10.21
C THR A 103 0.19 3.16 -9.70
N GLY A 104 1.35 2.68 -10.12
CA GLY A 104 1.97 1.45 -9.64
C GLY A 104 3.06 1.73 -8.61
N VAL A 105 3.13 0.95 -7.55
CA VAL A 105 4.22 0.98 -6.55
C VAL A 105 5.04 -0.29 -6.68
N ASN A 106 6.35 -0.14 -6.77
CA ASN A 106 7.30 -1.20 -6.98
C ASN A 106 8.26 -1.29 -5.79
N ILE A 107 8.35 -2.46 -5.16
CA ILE A 107 9.24 -2.72 -4.03
C ILE A 107 10.42 -3.56 -4.53
N ARG A 108 11.67 -3.06 -4.35
CA ARG A 108 12.91 -3.76 -4.73
C ARG A 108 12.90 -4.27 -6.19
N GLY A 109 12.40 -3.43 -7.10
CA GLY A 109 12.31 -3.77 -8.52
C GLY A 109 11.24 -4.80 -8.90
N ALA A 110 10.40 -5.25 -7.96
CA ALA A 110 9.25 -6.11 -8.26
C ALA A 110 8.19 -5.36 -9.08
N GLU A 111 7.37 -6.08 -9.82
CA GLU A 111 6.19 -5.53 -10.47
C GLU A 111 5.15 -5.08 -9.42
N SER A 112 4.32 -4.10 -9.76
CA SER A 112 3.34 -3.55 -8.80
C SER A 112 2.30 -4.60 -8.36
N GLN A 113 1.96 -5.58 -9.18
CA GLN A 113 1.10 -6.71 -8.83
C GLN A 113 1.73 -7.71 -7.84
N HIS A 114 3.03 -7.61 -7.59
CA HIS A 114 3.76 -8.40 -6.60
C HIS A 114 3.74 -7.74 -5.20
N THR A 115 2.96 -6.69 -5.02
CA THR A 115 2.76 -6.01 -3.75
C THR A 115 1.32 -6.23 -3.27
N VAL A 116 1.18 -6.81 -2.09
CA VAL A 116 -0.12 -6.87 -1.41
C VAL A 116 -0.35 -5.57 -0.66
N VAL A 117 -1.51 -4.96 -0.88
CA VAL A 117 -1.93 -3.75 -0.18
C VAL A 117 -3.09 -4.08 0.74
N LEU A 118 -2.98 -3.66 1.98
CA LEU A 118 -3.96 -3.92 3.02
C LEU A 118 -4.44 -2.60 3.63
N ILE A 119 -5.73 -2.53 3.96
CA ILE A 119 -6.26 -1.56 4.94
C ILE A 119 -6.78 -2.37 6.12
N ASP A 120 -6.19 -2.15 7.29
CA ASP A 120 -6.53 -2.86 8.53
C ASP A 120 -6.57 -4.39 8.37
N GLY A 121 -5.66 -4.94 7.55
CA GLY A 121 -5.55 -6.37 7.27
C GLY A 121 -6.46 -6.90 6.16
N VAL A 122 -7.32 -6.07 5.56
CA VAL A 122 -8.16 -6.45 4.41
C VAL A 122 -7.42 -6.16 3.11
N LYS A 123 -7.29 -7.16 2.24
CA LYS A 123 -6.61 -7.09 0.95
C LYS A 123 -7.38 -6.23 -0.05
N LEU A 124 -6.70 -5.27 -0.69
CA LEU A 124 -7.26 -4.32 -1.65
C LEU A 124 -7.00 -4.68 -3.11
N ASN A 125 -6.19 -5.69 -3.40
CA ASN A 125 -5.85 -6.05 -4.78
C ASN A 125 -7.12 -6.30 -5.60
N ASP A 126 -7.24 -5.60 -6.75
CA ASP A 126 -8.41 -5.65 -7.62
C ASP A 126 -8.28 -6.79 -8.66
N PRO A 127 -9.10 -7.85 -8.60
CA PRO A 127 -9.04 -8.95 -9.56
C PRO A 127 -9.43 -8.54 -11.00
N SER A 128 -10.01 -7.36 -11.19
CA SER A 128 -10.34 -6.81 -12.51
C SER A 128 -9.25 -5.88 -13.07
N SER A 129 -8.19 -5.60 -12.31
CA SER A 129 -7.08 -4.79 -12.81
C SER A 129 -6.29 -5.54 -13.88
N THR A 130 -5.64 -4.80 -14.77
CA THR A 130 -4.94 -5.37 -15.92
C THR A 130 -3.80 -6.33 -15.55
N GLN A 131 -3.32 -6.26 -14.32
CA GLN A 131 -2.26 -7.12 -13.79
C GLN A 131 -2.61 -7.75 -12.44
N GLY A 132 -3.86 -7.58 -11.96
CA GLY A 132 -4.30 -8.10 -10.65
C GLY A 132 -3.71 -7.34 -9.45
N GLY A 133 -2.98 -6.26 -9.67
CA GLY A 133 -2.39 -5.41 -8.64
C GLY A 133 -3.36 -4.32 -8.15
N PHE A 134 -2.96 -3.62 -7.10
CA PHE A 134 -3.69 -2.46 -6.60
C PHE A 134 -3.26 -1.17 -7.31
N ASN A 135 -4.22 -0.31 -7.69
CA ASN A 135 -3.93 1.02 -8.23
C ASN A 135 -3.86 2.05 -7.09
N PHE A 136 -2.65 2.51 -6.78
CA PHE A 136 -2.43 3.51 -5.72
C PHE A 136 -2.92 4.92 -6.06
N GLY A 137 -3.35 5.17 -7.30
CA GLY A 137 -3.80 6.51 -7.73
C GLY A 137 -4.95 7.07 -6.91
N ASN A 138 -5.87 6.22 -6.47
CA ASN A 138 -7.03 6.61 -5.67
C ASN A 138 -6.79 6.57 -4.14
N LEU A 139 -5.62 6.12 -3.70
CA LEU A 139 -5.33 5.94 -2.28
C LEU A 139 -4.76 7.21 -1.65
N LEU A 140 -5.65 7.97 -1.04
CA LEU A 140 -5.31 9.17 -0.26
C LEU A 140 -5.05 8.80 1.21
N VAL A 141 -4.30 9.64 1.92
CA VAL A 141 -3.97 9.44 3.35
C VAL A 141 -5.23 9.30 4.21
N GLY A 142 -6.27 10.12 3.97
CA GLY A 142 -7.56 10.02 4.69
C GLY A 142 -7.37 9.95 6.21
N ASP A 143 -7.88 8.86 6.82
CA ASP A 143 -7.82 8.57 8.26
C ASP A 143 -6.66 7.62 8.65
N THR A 144 -5.59 7.59 7.86
CA THR A 144 -4.43 6.73 8.10
C THR A 144 -3.64 7.21 9.32
N ALA A 145 -3.45 6.31 10.28
CA ALA A 145 -2.60 6.55 11.45
C ALA A 145 -1.19 5.99 11.28
N ARG A 146 -1.03 4.90 10.52
CA ARG A 146 0.26 4.24 10.32
C ARG A 146 0.30 3.52 8.98
N ILE A 147 1.47 3.48 8.36
CA ILE A 147 1.74 2.65 7.18
C ILE A 147 2.96 1.77 7.50
N GLU A 148 2.79 0.47 7.37
CA GLU A 148 3.86 -0.53 7.52
C GLU A 148 4.22 -1.05 6.13
N VAL A 149 5.50 -0.99 5.77
CA VAL A 149 6.04 -1.52 4.51
C VAL A 149 6.98 -2.67 4.82
N LEU A 150 6.54 -3.87 4.53
CA LEU A 150 7.37 -5.08 4.62
C LEU A 150 7.96 -5.35 3.26
N ARG A 151 9.26 -5.54 3.20
CA ARG A 151 9.98 -5.85 1.95
C ARG A 151 10.37 -7.31 1.90
N GLY A 152 10.46 -7.85 0.67
CA GLY A 152 10.76 -9.25 0.41
C GLY A 152 9.54 -10.17 0.45
N ALA A 153 9.74 -11.48 0.27
CA ALA A 153 8.67 -12.47 0.18
C ALA A 153 7.91 -12.60 1.50
N GLN A 154 6.60 -12.36 1.46
CA GLN A 154 5.67 -12.45 2.58
C GLN A 154 4.49 -13.38 2.26
N SER A 155 4.60 -14.19 1.21
CA SER A 155 3.50 -15.03 0.72
C SER A 155 3.04 -16.07 1.73
N THR A 156 3.91 -16.54 2.62
CA THR A 156 3.55 -17.51 3.66
C THR A 156 2.44 -17.02 4.58
N LEU A 157 2.41 -15.73 4.93
CA LEU A 157 1.35 -15.17 5.76
C LEU A 157 0.27 -14.45 4.96
N TRP A 158 0.67 -13.74 3.90
CA TRP A 158 -0.24 -12.84 3.18
C TRP A 158 -0.76 -13.42 1.88
N GLY A 159 -0.34 -14.64 1.54
CA GLY A 159 -0.80 -15.40 0.37
C GLY A 159 -0.20 -14.94 -0.94
N SER A 160 -0.81 -15.40 -2.02
CA SER A 160 -0.45 -15.06 -3.40
C SER A 160 -0.32 -13.55 -3.59
N GLN A 161 0.67 -13.11 -4.37
CA GLN A 161 1.04 -11.72 -4.69
C GLN A 161 1.96 -11.01 -3.67
N ALA A 162 2.14 -11.50 -2.42
CA ALA A 162 3.04 -10.87 -1.44
C ALA A 162 4.52 -11.23 -1.68
N ILE A 163 5.02 -10.94 -2.88
CA ILE A 163 6.32 -11.35 -3.41
C ILE A 163 7.36 -10.25 -3.24
N GLY A 164 7.04 -9.04 -3.71
CA GLY A 164 7.87 -7.85 -3.53
C GLY A 164 7.76 -7.31 -2.11
N GLY A 165 6.58 -7.44 -1.52
CA GLY A 165 6.31 -7.00 -0.16
C GLY A 165 4.83 -6.79 0.14
N VAL A 166 4.59 -6.22 1.31
CA VAL A 166 3.25 -5.86 1.80
C VAL A 166 3.25 -4.40 2.24
N VAL A 167 2.23 -3.66 1.84
CA VAL A 167 1.92 -2.33 2.36
C VAL A 167 0.67 -2.44 3.20
N ASN A 168 0.80 -2.31 4.51
CA ASN A 168 -0.32 -2.36 5.44
C ASN A 168 -0.64 -0.96 5.97
N ILE A 169 -1.82 -0.47 5.64
CA ILE A 169 -2.34 0.83 6.07
C ILE A 169 -3.23 0.57 7.28
N VAL A 170 -2.93 1.23 8.38
CA VAL A 170 -3.68 1.12 9.63
C VAL A 170 -4.42 2.42 9.86
N THR A 171 -5.74 2.34 9.99
CA THR A 171 -6.59 3.50 10.28
C THR A 171 -6.50 3.91 11.75
N ALA A 172 -6.86 5.17 12.04
CA ALA A 172 -6.80 5.69 13.40
C ALA A 172 -7.78 4.98 14.33
N GLU A 173 -7.34 4.69 15.54
CA GLU A 173 -8.14 4.11 16.62
C GLU A 173 -8.17 5.08 17.80
N PRO A 174 -9.35 5.47 18.29
CA PRO A 174 -9.46 6.38 19.41
C PRO A 174 -9.05 5.70 20.72
N THR A 175 -8.39 6.47 21.58
CA THR A 175 -7.95 6.06 22.92
C THR A 175 -8.66 6.82 24.03
N GLU A 176 -9.31 7.94 23.69
CA GLU A 176 -10.01 8.80 24.62
C GLU A 176 -11.53 8.66 24.48
N ALA A 177 -12.27 9.11 25.49
CA ALA A 177 -13.74 9.04 25.51
C ALA A 177 -14.38 9.76 24.31
N LEU A 178 -13.77 10.86 23.86
CA LEU A 178 -14.11 11.58 22.64
C LEU A 178 -12.86 12.28 22.12
N GLN A 179 -12.52 12.05 20.87
CA GLN A 179 -11.44 12.74 20.16
C GLN A 179 -11.83 12.99 18.72
N GLY A 180 -11.32 14.07 18.18
CA GLY A 180 -11.61 14.44 16.80
C GLY A 180 -10.47 15.16 16.11
N SER A 181 -10.55 15.18 14.78
CA SER A 181 -9.58 15.90 13.92
C SER A 181 -10.28 16.49 12.72
N LEU A 182 -9.82 17.65 12.29
CA LEU A 182 -10.21 18.28 11.05
C LEU A 182 -8.97 18.91 10.40
N ASP A 183 -8.73 18.60 9.14
CA ASP A 183 -7.69 19.21 8.31
C ASP A 183 -8.35 19.83 7.09
N ALA A 184 -7.94 21.06 6.76
CA ALA A 184 -8.37 21.79 5.57
C ALA A 184 -7.14 22.38 4.88
N GLU A 185 -6.96 22.09 3.62
CA GLU A 185 -5.82 22.52 2.80
C GLU A 185 -6.29 23.08 1.48
N THR A 186 -5.59 24.08 0.97
CA THR A 186 -5.77 24.61 -0.39
C THR A 186 -4.40 24.98 -0.99
N GLY A 187 -4.33 25.04 -2.31
CA GLY A 187 -3.07 25.39 -2.96
C GLY A 187 -3.11 25.41 -4.48
N SER A 188 -1.95 25.27 -5.07
CA SER A 188 -1.72 25.27 -6.53
C SER A 188 -2.65 24.29 -7.25
N ARG A 189 -2.91 24.54 -8.52
CA ARG A 189 -3.75 23.71 -9.40
C ARG A 189 -5.20 23.59 -8.90
N GLY A 190 -5.76 24.65 -8.30
CA GLY A 190 -7.11 24.64 -7.76
C GLY A 190 -7.33 23.61 -6.65
N THR A 191 -6.25 23.06 -6.05
CA THR A 191 -6.34 21.97 -5.09
C THR A 191 -7.02 22.39 -3.80
N THR A 192 -7.98 21.58 -3.36
CA THR A 192 -8.56 21.62 -2.02
C THR A 192 -8.62 20.21 -1.43
N TYR A 193 -8.25 20.08 -0.15
CA TYR A 193 -8.32 18.82 0.57
C TYR A 193 -8.91 19.02 1.95
N PHE A 194 -10.03 18.38 2.21
CA PHE A 194 -10.68 18.34 3.51
C PHE A 194 -10.68 16.91 4.01
N ARG A 195 -10.29 16.72 5.25
CA ARG A 195 -10.44 15.44 5.95
C ARG A 195 -10.75 15.68 7.40
N GLY A 196 -11.55 14.79 7.98
CA GLY A 196 -11.87 14.87 9.39
C GLY A 196 -12.39 13.54 9.91
N GLY A 197 -12.21 13.33 11.20
CA GLY A 197 -12.67 12.15 11.89
C GLY A 197 -13.06 12.46 13.31
N ILE A 198 -14.02 11.71 13.82
CA ILE A 198 -14.49 11.76 15.20
C ILE A 198 -14.61 10.33 15.70
N GLY A 199 -14.27 10.12 16.95
CA GLY A 199 -14.36 8.81 17.58
C GLY A 199 -14.24 8.89 19.09
N GLY A 200 -14.46 7.76 19.73
CA GLY A 200 -14.32 7.67 21.17
C GLY A 200 -14.14 6.23 21.62
N ALA A 201 -13.53 6.08 22.76
CA ALA A 201 -13.30 4.79 23.38
C ALA A 201 -13.66 4.81 24.87
N ASN A 202 -14.17 3.69 25.34
CA ASN A 202 -14.32 3.36 26.75
C ASN A 202 -14.00 1.86 26.95
N ASP A 203 -14.19 1.32 28.14
CA ASP A 203 -13.84 -0.06 28.46
C ASP A 203 -14.51 -1.12 27.56
N ARG A 204 -15.66 -0.79 26.95
CA ARG A 204 -16.46 -1.73 26.16
C ARG A 204 -16.56 -1.40 24.68
N LEU A 205 -16.46 -0.13 24.33
CA LEU A 205 -16.72 0.32 22.96
C LEU A 205 -15.62 1.28 22.52
N SER A 206 -15.00 0.98 21.38
CA SER A 206 -14.20 1.92 20.59
C SER A 206 -14.87 2.09 19.23
N TRP A 207 -15.04 3.33 18.79
CA TRP A 207 -15.64 3.63 17.49
C TRP A 207 -15.00 4.86 16.86
N ARG A 208 -14.91 4.87 15.54
CA ARG A 208 -14.44 6.02 14.76
C ARG A 208 -15.17 6.12 13.44
N LEU A 209 -15.48 7.35 13.03
CA LEU A 209 -15.99 7.71 11.71
C LEU A 209 -15.10 8.80 11.14
N ALA A 210 -14.74 8.68 9.86
CA ALA A 210 -13.99 9.72 9.17
C ALA A 210 -14.48 9.92 7.74
N ALA A 211 -14.26 11.12 7.23
CA ALA A 211 -14.59 11.51 5.87
C ALA A 211 -13.48 12.36 5.27
N SER A 212 -13.32 12.29 3.96
CA SER A 212 -12.41 13.14 3.20
C SER A 212 -12.97 13.56 1.86
N ARG A 213 -12.57 14.74 1.39
CA ARG A 213 -12.86 15.23 0.05
C ARG A 213 -11.61 15.89 -0.52
N TYR A 214 -11.17 15.42 -1.68
CA TYR A 214 -10.06 15.96 -2.45
C TYR A 214 -10.57 16.41 -3.81
N ASP A 215 -10.24 17.62 -4.20
CA ASP A 215 -10.54 18.20 -5.51
C ASP A 215 -9.29 18.93 -6.02
N THR A 216 -8.95 18.76 -7.30
CA THR A 216 -7.88 19.52 -7.98
C THR A 216 -8.20 19.64 -9.46
N ASP A 217 -7.87 20.79 -10.05
CA ASP A 217 -7.92 20.97 -11.51
C ASP A 217 -6.79 20.18 -12.20
N GLY A 218 -5.69 19.89 -11.48
CA GLY A 218 -4.59 19.06 -11.98
C GLY A 218 -3.65 19.79 -12.93
N PHE A 219 -3.17 19.05 -13.89
CA PHE A 219 -2.31 19.45 -15.02
C PHE A 219 -2.44 18.37 -16.10
N SER A 220 -2.09 18.67 -17.36
CA SER A 220 -2.23 17.69 -18.44
C SER A 220 -1.47 16.39 -18.16
N ALA A 221 -2.16 15.27 -18.23
CA ALA A 221 -1.56 13.95 -18.09
C ALA A 221 -0.64 13.60 -19.28
N TYR A 222 -0.85 14.22 -20.46
CA TYR A 222 0.07 14.12 -21.59
C TYR A 222 1.16 15.19 -21.47
N ALA A 223 2.44 14.81 -21.46
CA ALA A 223 3.57 15.68 -21.15
C ALA A 223 3.65 16.98 -21.99
N THR A 224 3.10 17.00 -23.19
CA THR A 224 3.03 18.18 -24.08
C THR A 224 1.58 18.64 -24.31
N GLY A 225 0.65 18.15 -23.52
CA GLY A 225 -0.75 18.56 -23.54
C GLY A 225 -0.96 19.95 -22.95
N THR A 226 -2.14 20.49 -23.14
CA THR A 226 -2.51 21.85 -22.76
C THR A 226 -3.78 21.95 -21.93
N GLU A 227 -4.57 20.88 -21.86
CA GLU A 227 -5.72 20.85 -20.97
C GLU A 227 -5.30 20.33 -19.58
N ASP A 228 -6.04 20.74 -18.56
CA ASP A 228 -5.81 20.27 -17.21
C ASP A 228 -6.63 19.00 -16.95
N ASP A 229 -5.98 17.94 -16.47
CA ASP A 229 -6.59 16.68 -16.06
C ASP A 229 -6.86 16.70 -14.55
N GLY A 230 -8.10 16.95 -14.21
CA GLY A 230 -8.54 17.09 -12.84
C GLY A 230 -8.76 15.76 -12.12
N TYR A 231 -8.83 15.85 -10.80
CA TYR A 231 -9.18 14.70 -9.95
C TYR A 231 -10.08 15.10 -8.80
N THR A 232 -11.12 14.32 -8.61
CA THR A 232 -11.98 14.44 -7.43
C THR A 232 -12.10 13.11 -6.71
N ASN A 233 -12.08 13.12 -5.38
CA ASN A 233 -12.27 11.91 -4.57
C ASN A 233 -13.04 12.23 -3.30
N THR A 234 -13.98 11.36 -2.95
CA THR A 234 -14.67 11.36 -1.66
C THR A 234 -14.40 10.03 -0.98
N GLY A 235 -13.88 10.08 0.23
CA GLY A 235 -13.61 8.93 1.08
C GLY A 235 -14.46 8.95 2.35
N LEU A 236 -14.91 7.78 2.79
CA LEU A 236 -15.58 7.55 4.07
C LEU A 236 -14.94 6.32 4.72
N SER A 237 -14.67 6.39 6.02
CA SER A 237 -14.24 5.22 6.79
C SER A 237 -15.01 5.12 8.10
N GLY A 238 -15.18 3.89 8.58
CA GLY A 238 -15.82 3.60 9.84
C GLY A 238 -15.22 2.37 10.49
N ARG A 239 -15.03 2.45 11.80
CA ARG A 239 -14.52 1.37 12.63
C ARG A 239 -15.34 1.28 13.90
N LEU A 240 -15.59 0.05 14.37
CA LEU A 240 -16.24 -0.23 15.64
C LEU A 240 -15.65 -1.50 16.23
N ASN A 241 -15.19 -1.41 17.48
CA ASN A 241 -14.81 -2.55 18.30
C ASN A 241 -15.70 -2.57 19.54
N LEU A 242 -16.43 -3.68 19.74
CA LEU A 242 -17.34 -3.86 20.85
C LEU A 242 -16.94 -5.09 21.66
N LYS A 243 -16.48 -4.89 22.89
CA LYS A 243 -16.29 -5.97 23.88
C LYS A 243 -17.66 -6.46 24.37
N ILE A 244 -18.03 -7.66 23.96
CA ILE A 244 -19.27 -8.33 24.37
C ILE A 244 -19.08 -8.90 25.78
N THR A 245 -17.92 -9.50 26.02
CA THR A 245 -17.42 -9.96 27.32
C THR A 245 -15.94 -9.63 27.42
N GLU A 246 -15.30 -9.89 28.56
CA GLU A 246 -13.84 -9.72 28.69
C GLU A 246 -13.04 -10.57 27.70
N ALA A 247 -13.60 -11.70 27.29
CA ALA A 247 -12.94 -12.63 26.38
C ALA A 247 -13.47 -12.56 24.94
N VAL A 248 -14.52 -11.81 24.63
CA VAL A 248 -15.16 -11.81 23.30
C VAL A 248 -15.40 -10.40 22.83
N SER A 249 -14.93 -10.07 21.63
CA SER A 249 -15.20 -8.78 20.98
C SER A 249 -15.61 -8.93 19.51
N LEU A 250 -16.44 -7.99 19.07
CA LEU A 250 -16.84 -7.80 17.67
C LEU A 250 -16.03 -6.64 17.09
N ASP A 251 -15.46 -6.86 15.90
CA ASP A 251 -14.68 -5.86 15.15
C ASP A 251 -15.34 -5.65 13.78
N LEU A 252 -15.81 -4.43 13.52
CA LEU A 252 -16.40 -4.03 12.25
C LEU A 252 -15.60 -2.89 11.66
N ARG A 253 -15.26 -2.98 10.37
CA ARG A 253 -14.52 -1.95 9.62
C ARG A 253 -15.10 -1.78 8.24
N SER A 254 -15.11 -0.55 7.75
CA SER A 254 -15.50 -0.26 6.38
C SER A 254 -14.76 0.95 5.86
N VAL A 255 -14.32 0.89 4.61
CA VAL A 255 -13.78 2.01 3.85
C VAL A 255 -14.49 2.06 2.51
N TRP A 256 -14.97 3.24 2.15
CA TRP A 256 -15.57 3.50 0.86
C TRP A 256 -14.90 4.70 0.22
N SER A 257 -14.61 4.60 -1.08
CA SER A 257 -14.13 5.72 -1.88
C SER A 257 -14.84 5.82 -3.23
N SER A 258 -14.96 7.04 -3.73
CA SER A 258 -15.46 7.31 -5.07
C SER A 258 -14.68 8.47 -5.67
N GLY A 259 -13.98 8.21 -6.77
CA GLY A 259 -13.18 9.19 -7.49
C GLY A 259 -13.57 9.31 -8.95
N GLN A 260 -13.29 10.48 -9.52
CA GLN A 260 -13.23 10.73 -10.95
C GLN A 260 -11.89 11.38 -11.25
N ASN A 261 -11.16 10.84 -12.20
CA ASN A 261 -9.93 11.40 -12.74
C ASN A 261 -10.09 11.63 -14.24
N ASP A 262 -9.64 12.78 -14.69
CA ASP A 262 -9.44 13.03 -16.10
C ASP A 262 -8.07 12.49 -16.51
N PHE A 263 -7.89 12.08 -17.76
CA PHE A 263 -6.64 11.50 -18.25
C PHE A 263 -6.58 11.55 -19.78
N ASP A 264 -5.39 11.45 -20.32
CA ASP A 264 -5.11 11.52 -21.74
C ASP A 264 -5.01 10.17 -22.43
N ALA A 265 -5.29 10.15 -23.72
CA ALA A 265 -5.01 9.02 -24.59
C ALA A 265 -3.49 8.77 -24.66
N PHE A 266 -3.11 7.52 -24.93
CA PHE A 266 -1.70 7.10 -25.01
C PHE A 266 -0.81 7.97 -25.94
N ASN A 267 -1.38 8.60 -26.96
CA ASN A 267 -0.65 9.30 -28.02
C ASN A 267 -1.09 10.75 -28.22
N GLY A 268 -1.76 11.36 -27.27
CA GLY A 268 -2.16 12.76 -27.38
C GLY A 268 -3.14 13.23 -26.32
N ASP A 269 -3.21 14.54 -26.22
CA ASP A 269 -4.11 15.31 -25.38
C ASP A 269 -5.58 14.98 -25.68
N SER A 270 -6.38 14.64 -24.69
CA SER A 270 -7.77 14.18 -24.86
C SER A 270 -8.61 14.43 -23.60
N ARG A 271 -9.93 14.49 -23.76
CA ARG A 271 -10.87 14.69 -22.66
C ARG A 271 -11.41 13.37 -22.10
N GLU A 272 -10.57 12.36 -21.98
CA GLU A 272 -10.97 11.10 -21.41
C GLU A 272 -11.06 11.20 -19.89
N TYR A 273 -11.98 10.46 -19.29
CA TYR A 273 -12.08 10.41 -17.83
C TYR A 273 -12.47 9.03 -17.32
N GLY A 274 -12.00 8.74 -16.12
CA GLY A 274 -12.28 7.52 -15.39
C GLY A 274 -13.11 7.76 -14.14
N LYS A 275 -13.98 6.82 -13.80
CA LYS A 275 -14.70 6.77 -12.52
C LYS A 275 -14.36 5.48 -11.81
N THR A 276 -13.88 5.59 -10.58
CA THR A 276 -13.57 4.45 -9.73
C THR A 276 -14.39 4.54 -8.45
N ARG A 277 -14.97 3.42 -8.03
CA ARG A 277 -15.63 3.27 -6.75
C ARG A 277 -15.11 2.01 -6.09
N GLU A 278 -14.70 2.13 -4.84
CA GLU A 278 -14.17 1.06 -4.03
C GLU A 278 -14.95 0.94 -2.72
N LEU A 279 -15.21 -0.29 -2.29
CA LEU A 279 -15.80 -0.61 -1.00
C LEU A 279 -15.00 -1.74 -0.36
N VAL A 280 -14.55 -1.50 0.85
CA VAL A 280 -13.88 -2.48 1.71
C VAL A 280 -14.73 -2.67 2.95
N GLY A 281 -14.98 -3.91 3.33
CA GLY A 281 -15.73 -4.27 4.53
C GLY A 281 -15.07 -5.41 5.28
N TYR A 282 -15.12 -5.36 6.59
CA TYR A 282 -14.66 -6.43 7.47
C TYR A 282 -15.60 -6.60 8.65
N ALA A 283 -15.87 -7.86 8.98
CA ALA A 283 -16.57 -8.23 10.20
C ALA A 283 -15.82 -9.39 10.86
N GLY A 284 -15.37 -9.21 12.10
CA GLY A 284 -14.59 -10.19 12.83
C GLY A 284 -15.09 -10.40 14.26
N LEU A 285 -15.10 -11.65 14.70
CA LEU A 285 -15.31 -12.05 16.07
C LEU A 285 -13.97 -12.50 16.65
N ASN A 286 -13.49 -11.79 17.66
CA ASN A 286 -12.30 -12.15 18.41
C ASN A 286 -12.72 -12.83 19.72
N PHE A 287 -12.00 -13.88 20.10
CA PHE A 287 -12.25 -14.55 21.37
C PHE A 287 -10.95 -15.10 21.96
N ASP A 288 -10.74 -14.79 23.22
CA ASP A 288 -9.54 -15.13 23.97
C ASP A 288 -9.82 -16.31 24.90
N LEU A 289 -8.95 -17.30 24.86
CA LEU A 289 -8.98 -18.50 25.69
C LEU A 289 -7.69 -18.57 26.51
N LEU A 290 -7.69 -19.38 27.56
CA LEU A 290 -6.51 -19.62 28.40
C LEU A 290 -5.92 -18.30 28.96
N ASP A 291 -6.76 -17.43 29.50
CA ASP A 291 -6.39 -16.14 30.07
C ASP A 291 -5.62 -15.25 29.05
N GLY A 292 -6.09 -15.21 27.79
CA GLY A 292 -5.52 -14.39 26.73
C GLY A 292 -4.27 -15.00 26.04
N ARG A 293 -3.77 -16.15 26.51
CA ARG A 293 -2.64 -16.84 25.84
C ARG A 293 -3.01 -17.43 24.49
N PHE A 294 -4.28 -17.77 24.28
CA PHE A 294 -4.78 -18.25 23.00
C PHE A 294 -5.83 -17.30 22.45
N ARG A 295 -5.39 -16.39 21.58
CA ARG A 295 -6.23 -15.41 20.90
C ARG A 295 -6.70 -15.96 19.57
N ASN A 296 -7.99 -15.84 19.32
CA ASN A 296 -8.65 -16.38 18.15
C ASN A 296 -9.45 -15.29 17.43
N ARG A 297 -9.51 -15.37 16.12
CA ARG A 297 -10.32 -14.50 15.28
C ARG A 297 -10.99 -15.31 14.17
N ILE A 298 -12.29 -15.13 13.99
CA ILE A 298 -13.04 -15.55 12.81
C ILE A 298 -13.45 -14.28 12.10
N GLY A 299 -13.17 -14.15 10.82
CA GLY A 299 -13.44 -12.94 10.07
C GLY A 299 -14.03 -13.20 8.68
N TYR A 300 -14.76 -12.21 8.20
CA TYR A 300 -15.21 -12.09 6.83
C TYR A 300 -14.76 -10.75 6.26
N ALA A 301 -13.99 -10.80 5.17
CA ALA A 301 -13.54 -9.63 4.43
C ALA A 301 -14.21 -9.57 3.06
N TYR A 302 -14.55 -8.36 2.63
CA TYR A 302 -15.19 -8.08 1.36
C TYR A 302 -14.57 -6.85 0.70
N THR A 303 -14.22 -6.95 -0.60
CA THR A 303 -13.84 -5.80 -1.41
C THR A 303 -14.60 -5.81 -2.73
N ASP A 304 -15.02 -4.62 -3.19
CA ASP A 304 -15.67 -4.40 -4.49
C ASP A 304 -15.05 -3.17 -5.13
N THR A 305 -14.47 -3.34 -6.32
CA THR A 305 -13.91 -2.25 -7.12
C THR A 305 -14.66 -2.16 -8.44
N ASN A 306 -15.19 -0.98 -8.76
CA ASN A 306 -15.88 -0.72 -10.01
C ASN A 306 -15.20 0.43 -10.75
N ARG A 307 -14.83 0.22 -12.01
CA ARG A 307 -14.13 1.20 -12.85
C ARG A 307 -14.82 1.37 -14.19
N ARG A 308 -14.95 2.63 -14.62
CA ARG A 308 -15.50 2.96 -15.94
C ARG A 308 -14.71 4.09 -16.55
N ASN A 309 -14.25 3.90 -17.79
CA ASN A 309 -13.58 4.95 -18.55
C ASN A 309 -14.50 5.44 -19.68
N TYR A 310 -14.38 6.70 -19.98
CA TYR A 310 -15.20 7.40 -20.96
C TYR A 310 -14.32 8.24 -21.88
N ASN A 311 -14.67 8.27 -23.18
CA ASN A 311 -14.11 9.20 -24.15
C ASN A 311 -15.27 10.04 -24.74
N PRO A 312 -15.45 11.30 -24.31
CA PRO A 312 -16.54 12.16 -24.79
C PRO A 312 -16.44 12.51 -26.29
N ALA A 313 -15.25 12.40 -26.89
CA ALA A 313 -15.09 12.63 -28.32
C ALA A 313 -15.78 11.57 -29.18
N THR A 314 -16.03 10.38 -28.62
CA THR A 314 -16.79 9.31 -29.28
C THR A 314 -18.29 9.47 -29.03
N LEU A 315 -18.95 10.30 -29.85
CA LEU A 315 -20.37 10.67 -29.68
C LEU A 315 -21.33 9.47 -29.69
N VAL A 316 -20.97 8.39 -30.38
CA VAL A 316 -21.83 7.19 -30.52
C VAL A 316 -21.70 6.26 -29.32
N GLN A 317 -20.50 6.17 -28.73
CA GLN A 317 -20.19 5.30 -27.59
C GLN A 317 -19.12 5.93 -26.70
N PRO A 318 -19.51 6.78 -25.74
CA PRO A 318 -18.55 7.41 -24.87
C PRO A 318 -17.92 6.45 -23.84
N LEU A 319 -18.61 5.37 -23.42
CA LEU A 319 -18.06 4.37 -22.52
C LEU A 319 -17.03 3.50 -23.29
N THR A 320 -15.77 3.52 -22.87
CA THR A 320 -14.67 2.79 -23.50
C THR A 320 -14.21 1.58 -22.69
N PHE A 321 -14.45 1.58 -21.37
CA PHE A 321 -14.10 0.48 -20.47
C PHE A 321 -15.11 0.36 -19.33
N ASP A 322 -15.50 -0.86 -18.94
CA ASP A 322 -16.38 -1.16 -17.81
C ASP A 322 -15.89 -2.44 -17.12
N ALA A 323 -15.36 -2.30 -15.92
CA ALA A 323 -14.79 -3.40 -15.14
C ALA A 323 -15.32 -3.41 -13.71
N ALA A 324 -15.47 -4.61 -13.16
CA ALA A 324 -15.73 -4.82 -11.75
C ALA A 324 -14.95 -6.03 -11.25
N GLY A 325 -14.31 -5.85 -10.11
CA GLY A 325 -13.60 -6.87 -9.35
C GLY A 325 -14.20 -7.02 -7.96
N GLU A 326 -14.38 -8.23 -7.52
CA GLU A 326 -14.94 -8.56 -6.21
C GLU A 326 -14.08 -9.62 -5.54
N ASN A 327 -13.78 -9.44 -4.25
CA ASN A 327 -13.08 -10.42 -3.43
C ASN A 327 -13.88 -10.67 -2.16
N ARG A 328 -14.04 -11.94 -1.81
CA ARG A 328 -14.71 -12.40 -0.58
C ARG A 328 -13.80 -13.40 0.10
N ARG A 329 -13.45 -13.16 1.36
CA ARG A 329 -12.59 -14.04 2.13
C ARG A 329 -13.18 -14.34 3.50
N TRP A 330 -13.32 -15.62 3.82
CA TRP A 330 -13.50 -16.13 5.16
C TRP A 330 -12.15 -16.49 5.74
N GLU A 331 -11.93 -16.16 7.00
CA GLU A 331 -10.68 -16.46 7.68
C GLU A 331 -10.90 -16.90 9.12
N TYR A 332 -10.07 -17.84 9.55
CA TYR A 332 -9.83 -18.11 10.95
C TYR A 332 -8.33 -17.95 11.21
N GLN A 333 -7.98 -17.25 12.31
CA GLN A 333 -6.63 -17.14 12.79
C GLN A 333 -6.57 -17.42 14.28
N GLY A 334 -5.64 -18.28 14.70
CA GLY A 334 -5.26 -18.52 16.08
C GLY A 334 -3.85 -18.01 16.33
N THR A 335 -3.64 -17.34 17.46
CA THR A 335 -2.31 -16.96 17.96
C THR A 335 -2.16 -17.50 19.37
N PHE A 336 -1.22 -18.41 19.57
CA PHE A 336 -1.00 -19.10 20.84
C PHE A 336 0.38 -18.79 21.41
N ALA A 337 0.40 -18.04 22.51
CA ALA A 337 1.58 -17.86 23.34
C ALA A 337 1.79 -19.12 24.20
N VAL A 338 2.61 -20.04 23.70
CA VAL A 338 2.94 -21.30 24.40
C VAL A 338 3.64 -20.97 25.73
N ASN A 339 4.60 -20.04 25.67
CA ASN A 339 5.28 -19.40 26.79
C ASN A 339 5.84 -18.04 26.33
N GLU A 340 6.61 -17.36 27.18
CA GLU A 340 7.21 -16.04 26.87
C GLU A 340 8.18 -16.07 25.67
N ALA A 341 8.82 -17.23 25.42
CA ALA A 341 9.80 -17.41 24.37
C ALA A 341 9.21 -18.00 23.08
N LEU A 342 8.02 -18.63 23.13
CA LEU A 342 7.48 -19.39 22.01
C LEU A 342 6.04 -18.94 21.71
N ASN A 343 5.85 -18.36 20.53
CA ASN A 343 4.56 -17.94 20.01
C ASN A 343 4.28 -18.64 18.67
N THR A 344 3.04 -19.05 18.45
CA THR A 344 2.59 -19.67 17.22
C THR A 344 1.40 -18.91 16.65
N THR A 345 1.40 -18.70 15.33
CA THR A 345 0.26 -18.13 14.59
C THR A 345 -0.13 -19.10 13.50
N PHE A 346 -1.39 -19.45 13.40
CA PHE A 346 -1.90 -20.37 12.37
C PHE A 346 -3.29 -19.94 11.93
N GLY A 347 -3.69 -20.37 10.74
CA GLY A 347 -5.01 -20.05 10.23
C GLY A 347 -5.38 -20.80 8.98
N ILE A 348 -6.64 -20.65 8.63
CA ILE A 348 -7.23 -21.13 7.39
C ILE A 348 -7.96 -19.97 6.73
N GLU A 349 -7.94 -19.93 5.41
CA GLU A 349 -8.59 -18.92 4.59
C GLU A 349 -9.31 -19.59 3.42
N SER A 350 -10.49 -19.07 3.08
CA SER A 350 -11.20 -19.42 1.84
C SER A 350 -11.53 -18.12 1.13
N GLU A 351 -10.91 -17.91 -0.03
CA GLU A 351 -11.01 -16.69 -0.82
C GLU A 351 -11.66 -16.99 -2.17
N ARG A 352 -12.64 -16.18 -2.54
CA ARG A 352 -13.24 -16.16 -3.87
C ARG A 352 -13.05 -14.80 -4.49
N THR A 353 -12.48 -14.79 -5.70
CA THR A 353 -12.35 -13.60 -6.54
C THR A 353 -13.22 -13.71 -7.78
N GLU A 354 -13.87 -12.62 -8.15
CA GLU A 354 -14.69 -12.54 -9.35
C GLU A 354 -14.30 -11.29 -10.16
N MET A 355 -14.32 -11.42 -11.47
CA MET A 355 -14.08 -10.31 -12.41
C MET A 355 -15.13 -10.31 -13.50
N ARG A 356 -15.51 -9.10 -13.92
CA ARG A 356 -16.17 -8.86 -15.20
C ARG A 356 -15.55 -7.63 -15.86
N THR A 357 -15.30 -7.68 -17.16
CA THR A 357 -14.75 -6.57 -17.92
C THR A 357 -15.25 -6.57 -19.36
N ARG A 358 -15.35 -5.39 -19.96
CA ARG A 358 -15.60 -5.19 -21.39
C ARG A 358 -15.02 -3.87 -21.87
N SER A 359 -14.69 -3.80 -23.15
CA SER A 359 -14.17 -2.60 -23.81
C SER A 359 -15.06 -2.22 -25.00
N PRO A 360 -16.14 -1.46 -24.79
CA PRO A 360 -16.97 -0.94 -25.87
C PRO A 360 -16.16 -0.06 -26.83
N SER A 361 -16.46 -0.13 -28.13
CA SER A 361 -15.80 0.65 -29.16
C SER A 361 -16.79 1.04 -30.28
N ALA A 362 -16.38 1.92 -31.19
CA ALA A 362 -17.20 2.29 -32.34
C ALA A 362 -17.56 1.11 -33.24
N PHE A 363 -16.75 0.05 -33.24
CA PHE A 363 -16.98 -1.18 -34.02
C PHE A 363 -17.84 -2.21 -33.28
N ASN A 364 -17.90 -2.14 -31.95
CA ASN A 364 -18.72 -3.00 -31.11
C ASN A 364 -19.19 -2.20 -29.90
N LEU A 365 -20.39 -1.63 -30.01
CA LEU A 365 -20.96 -0.71 -29.01
C LEU A 365 -21.30 -1.37 -27.68
N ASN A 366 -21.57 -2.67 -27.68
CA ASN A 366 -21.99 -3.40 -26.48
C ASN A 366 -21.42 -4.82 -26.49
N PRO A 367 -20.09 -4.97 -26.38
CA PRO A 367 -19.48 -6.29 -26.28
C PRO A 367 -19.98 -7.04 -25.04
N ALA A 368 -20.02 -8.36 -25.14
CA ALA A 368 -20.29 -9.20 -23.97
C ALA A 368 -19.21 -9.00 -22.90
N PHE A 369 -19.59 -9.12 -21.64
CA PHE A 369 -18.61 -9.12 -20.57
C PHE A 369 -17.76 -10.38 -20.63
N ALA A 370 -16.45 -10.21 -20.65
CA ALA A 370 -15.53 -11.23 -20.21
C ALA A 370 -15.69 -11.41 -18.70
N ARG A 371 -15.70 -12.66 -18.23
CA ARG A 371 -15.92 -13.02 -16.83
C ARG A 371 -14.90 -14.04 -16.40
N GLY A 372 -14.42 -13.91 -15.17
CA GLY A 372 -13.54 -14.86 -14.54
C GLY A 372 -13.89 -15.02 -13.07
N GLN A 373 -13.59 -16.18 -12.53
CA GLN A 373 -13.70 -16.50 -11.11
C GLN A 373 -12.54 -17.40 -10.73
N ALA A 374 -12.01 -17.23 -9.53
CA ALA A 374 -11.05 -18.13 -8.91
C ALA A 374 -11.40 -18.33 -7.44
N ASP A 375 -11.25 -19.58 -7.00
CA ASP A 375 -11.37 -19.98 -5.61
C ASP A 375 -9.98 -20.43 -5.11
N LEU A 376 -9.62 -20.03 -3.89
CA LEU A 376 -8.35 -20.33 -3.24
C LEU A 376 -8.61 -20.68 -1.78
N ASP A 377 -8.35 -21.92 -1.41
CA ASP A 377 -8.35 -22.38 -0.03
C ASP A 377 -6.92 -22.49 0.49
N SER A 378 -6.70 -22.03 1.71
CA SER A 378 -5.34 -21.92 2.25
C SER A 378 -5.29 -22.33 3.71
N ALA A 379 -4.15 -22.90 4.10
CA ALA A 379 -3.80 -23.14 5.50
C ALA A 379 -2.36 -22.68 5.75
N TYR A 380 -2.11 -21.99 6.86
CA TYR A 380 -0.77 -21.53 7.21
C TYR A 380 -0.47 -21.71 8.69
N ALA A 381 0.81 -21.87 8.99
CA ALA A 381 1.31 -21.87 10.35
C ALA A 381 2.70 -21.20 10.41
N GLN A 382 2.92 -20.41 11.45
CA GLN A 382 4.20 -19.78 11.75
C GLN A 382 4.54 -20.02 13.22
N VAL A 383 5.79 -20.32 13.48
CA VAL A 383 6.38 -20.41 14.81
C VAL A 383 7.41 -19.32 14.96
N GLN A 384 7.34 -18.59 16.05
CA GLN A 384 8.31 -17.60 16.46
C GLN A 384 8.88 -18.02 17.80
N TRP A 385 10.20 -18.20 17.86
CA TRP A 385 10.90 -18.73 19.01
C TRP A 385 12.12 -17.88 19.37
N THR A 386 12.09 -17.29 20.56
CA THR A 386 13.24 -16.63 21.17
C THR A 386 14.13 -17.71 21.80
N VAL A 387 15.15 -18.14 21.04
CA VAL A 387 16.03 -19.29 21.38
C VAL A 387 17.02 -18.92 22.47
N LEU A 388 17.55 -17.71 22.38
CA LEU A 388 18.49 -17.10 23.31
C LEU A 388 18.03 -15.67 23.56
N ASP A 389 18.58 -15.05 24.59
CA ASP A 389 18.33 -13.63 24.83
C ASP A 389 18.71 -12.79 23.60
N GLY A 390 17.76 -11.99 23.13
CA GLY A 390 17.89 -11.20 21.91
C GLY A 390 17.78 -11.96 20.59
N LEU A 391 17.84 -13.31 20.52
CA LEU A 391 17.75 -14.09 19.28
C LEU A 391 16.34 -14.66 19.07
N THR A 392 15.63 -14.14 18.08
CA THR A 392 14.32 -14.65 17.65
C THR A 392 14.45 -15.33 16.28
N LEU A 393 14.01 -16.59 16.20
CA LEU A 393 13.86 -17.35 14.97
C LEU A 393 12.39 -17.45 14.59
N THR A 394 12.10 -17.27 13.32
CA THR A 394 10.75 -17.41 12.76
C THR A 394 10.77 -18.43 11.65
N GLY A 395 9.86 -19.40 11.68
CA GLY A 395 9.66 -20.38 10.61
C GLY A 395 8.18 -20.47 10.27
N GLY A 396 7.85 -20.48 8.98
CA GLY A 396 6.47 -20.52 8.51
C GLY A 396 6.28 -21.42 7.30
N LEU A 397 5.10 -22.03 7.21
CA LEU A 397 4.63 -22.81 6.07
C LEU A 397 3.23 -22.37 5.69
N ARG A 398 2.95 -22.37 4.39
CA ARG A 398 1.62 -22.14 3.82
C ARG A 398 1.33 -23.16 2.74
N TYR A 399 0.15 -23.74 2.79
CA TYR A 399 -0.42 -24.58 1.75
C TYR A 399 -1.58 -23.83 1.12
N ASP A 400 -1.54 -23.67 -0.20
CA ASP A 400 -2.58 -23.08 -1.03
C ASP A 400 -3.14 -24.15 -1.97
N ASP A 401 -4.46 -24.30 -2.04
CA ASP A 401 -5.18 -25.09 -3.05
C ASP A 401 -5.98 -24.14 -3.95
N HIS A 402 -5.47 -23.91 -5.14
CA HIS A 402 -6.09 -23.04 -6.14
C HIS A 402 -6.90 -23.87 -7.12
N ALA A 403 -8.19 -23.59 -7.25
CA ALA A 403 -9.13 -24.39 -8.05
C ALA A 403 -8.68 -24.69 -9.50
N GLN A 404 -7.84 -23.82 -10.11
CA GLN A 404 -7.36 -23.99 -11.49
C GLN A 404 -5.91 -24.49 -11.57
N TYR A 405 -5.07 -24.17 -10.57
CA TYR A 405 -3.62 -24.45 -10.61
C TYR A 405 -3.16 -25.49 -9.60
N GLY A 406 -4.11 -26.04 -8.81
CA GLY A 406 -3.82 -27.08 -7.81
C GLY A 406 -3.09 -26.53 -6.59
N ASP A 407 -2.40 -27.43 -5.93
CA ASP A 407 -1.75 -27.20 -4.65
C ASP A 407 -0.35 -26.63 -4.78
N ASN A 408 -0.01 -25.76 -3.83
CA ASN A 408 1.31 -25.15 -3.71
C ASN A 408 1.71 -25.04 -2.23
N LEU A 409 2.94 -25.44 -1.91
CA LEU A 409 3.51 -25.36 -0.56
C LEU A 409 4.63 -24.31 -0.55
N LEU A 410 4.47 -23.30 0.30
CA LEU A 410 5.43 -22.21 0.48
C LEU A 410 6.06 -22.26 1.86
N GLY A 411 7.36 -21.97 1.92
CA GLY A 411 8.12 -21.89 3.15
C GLY A 411 8.76 -20.51 3.35
N GLN A 412 8.96 -20.13 4.61
CA GLN A 412 9.81 -19.02 5.01
C GLN A 412 10.57 -19.31 6.28
N VAL A 413 11.75 -18.75 6.40
CA VAL A 413 12.54 -18.69 7.63
C VAL A 413 13.13 -17.30 7.80
N ALA A 414 13.18 -16.83 9.05
CA ALA A 414 13.79 -15.54 9.36
C ALA A 414 14.46 -15.58 10.74
N ALA A 415 15.45 -14.74 10.93
CA ALA A 415 16.16 -14.56 12.19
C ALA A 415 16.35 -13.06 12.46
N ALA A 416 16.12 -12.65 13.69
CA ALA A 416 16.47 -11.35 14.22
C ALA A 416 17.31 -11.55 15.48
N TRP A 417 18.48 -10.97 15.51
CA TRP A 417 19.38 -11.06 16.65
C TRP A 417 19.79 -9.69 17.17
N ALA A 418 19.17 -9.31 18.29
CA ALA A 418 19.50 -8.10 19.04
C ALA A 418 20.70 -8.39 19.95
N LEU A 419 21.81 -7.77 19.65
CA LEU A 419 23.09 -7.84 20.39
C LEU A 419 23.33 -6.53 21.11
N ASN A 420 24.21 -6.55 22.13
CA ASN A 420 24.62 -5.35 22.86
C ASN A 420 23.41 -4.55 23.39
N GLU A 421 22.51 -5.24 24.10
CA GLU A 421 21.27 -4.64 24.66
C GLU A 421 20.32 -4.05 23.61
N GLY A 422 20.45 -4.52 22.32
CA GLY A 422 19.63 -4.04 21.21
C GLY A 422 20.29 -2.94 20.36
N ASP A 423 21.50 -2.52 20.69
CA ASP A 423 22.22 -1.53 19.88
C ASP A 423 22.62 -2.05 18.49
N THR A 424 22.85 -3.35 18.40
CA THR A 424 23.12 -4.02 17.13
C THR A 424 22.05 -5.06 16.84
N VAL A 425 21.31 -4.92 15.73
CA VAL A 425 20.34 -5.94 15.31
C VAL A 425 20.76 -6.50 13.97
N VAL A 426 21.06 -7.80 13.94
CA VAL A 426 21.32 -8.55 12.70
C VAL A 426 20.05 -9.25 12.28
N ARG A 427 19.66 -9.10 11.00
CA ARG A 427 18.47 -9.71 10.42
C ARG A 427 18.83 -10.55 9.22
N ALA A 428 18.16 -11.68 9.06
CA ALA A 428 18.22 -12.46 7.84
C ALA A 428 16.85 -13.09 7.59
N SER A 429 16.44 -13.15 6.34
CA SER A 429 15.23 -13.87 5.95
C SER A 429 15.39 -14.54 4.58
N TRP A 430 14.70 -15.65 4.41
CA TRP A 430 14.46 -16.33 3.14
C TRP A 430 13.00 -16.71 3.06
N GLY A 431 12.40 -16.59 1.88
CA GLY A 431 11.04 -16.99 1.66
C GLY A 431 10.72 -17.22 0.19
N GLN A 432 9.75 -18.07 -0.02
CA GLN A 432 9.17 -18.39 -1.30
C GLN A 432 7.92 -17.55 -1.55
N GLY A 433 7.64 -17.29 -2.83
CA GLY A 433 6.45 -16.61 -3.28
C GLY A 433 5.81 -17.32 -4.45
N PHE A 434 4.51 -17.16 -4.57
CA PHE A 434 3.70 -17.73 -5.64
C PHE A 434 2.65 -16.71 -6.07
N ARG A 435 2.39 -16.60 -7.38
CA ARG A 435 1.27 -15.83 -7.89
C ARG A 435 0.55 -16.60 -8.99
N ALA A 436 -0.70 -16.95 -8.74
CA ALA A 436 -1.58 -17.42 -9.80
C ALA A 436 -1.82 -16.29 -10.83
N PRO A 437 -1.95 -16.60 -12.13
CA PRO A 437 -2.36 -15.63 -13.13
C PRO A 437 -3.65 -14.92 -12.73
N GLY A 438 -3.68 -13.60 -12.89
CA GLY A 438 -4.85 -12.78 -12.58
C GLY A 438 -6.03 -13.06 -13.52
N LEU A 439 -7.25 -12.81 -13.05
CA LEU A 439 -8.46 -13.08 -13.85
C LEU A 439 -8.48 -12.25 -15.16
N TYR A 440 -7.95 -11.04 -15.14
CA TYR A 440 -7.80 -10.23 -16.35
C TYR A 440 -6.79 -10.83 -17.33
N GLU A 441 -5.67 -11.34 -16.81
CA GLU A 441 -4.62 -12.00 -17.62
C GLU A 441 -5.12 -13.29 -18.28
N LEU A 442 -6.12 -13.96 -17.68
CA LEU A 442 -6.69 -15.20 -18.20
C LEU A 442 -7.88 -14.97 -19.14
N TYR A 443 -8.82 -14.08 -18.76
CA TYR A 443 -10.16 -14.06 -19.34
C TYR A 443 -10.51 -12.77 -20.09
N SER A 444 -9.69 -11.71 -20.01
CA SER A 444 -9.93 -10.47 -20.77
C SER A 444 -9.77 -10.67 -22.28
N GLU A 445 -10.02 -9.64 -23.06
CA GLU A 445 -9.76 -9.61 -24.51
C GLU A 445 -8.28 -9.86 -24.85
N TYR A 446 -7.35 -9.62 -23.90
CA TYR A 446 -5.92 -9.91 -23.98
C TYR A 446 -5.56 -11.22 -23.29
N GLY A 447 -6.54 -11.95 -22.80
CA GLY A 447 -6.36 -13.12 -21.95
C GLY A 447 -5.66 -14.29 -22.65
N ASN A 448 -4.99 -15.10 -21.84
CA ASN A 448 -4.31 -16.32 -22.27
C ASN A 448 -4.51 -17.42 -21.23
N LEU A 449 -5.29 -18.44 -21.57
CA LEU A 449 -5.60 -19.57 -20.67
C LEU A 449 -4.43 -20.56 -20.52
N THR A 450 -3.33 -20.39 -21.24
CA THR A 450 -2.14 -21.25 -21.14
C THR A 450 -1.10 -20.71 -20.17
N LEU A 451 -1.38 -19.60 -19.48
CA LEU A 451 -0.50 -19.04 -18.46
C LEU A 451 -0.28 -20.02 -17.32
N ARG A 452 0.95 -20.02 -16.84
CA ARG A 452 1.40 -20.75 -15.65
C ARG A 452 1.60 -19.78 -14.50
N PRO A 453 1.48 -20.24 -13.26
CA PRO A 453 1.83 -19.43 -12.09
C PRO A 453 3.28 -18.94 -12.13
N GLU A 454 3.49 -17.81 -11.49
CA GLU A 454 4.81 -17.26 -11.21
C GLU A 454 5.33 -17.83 -9.89
N GLU A 455 6.61 -18.16 -9.84
CA GLU A 455 7.29 -18.69 -8.67
C GLU A 455 8.49 -17.82 -8.33
N PHE A 456 8.73 -17.63 -7.03
CA PHE A 456 9.75 -16.71 -6.55
C PHE A 456 10.50 -17.29 -5.36
N ASP A 457 11.81 -17.04 -5.35
CA ASP A 457 12.67 -17.19 -4.19
C ASP A 457 13.33 -15.86 -3.85
N SER A 458 13.32 -15.46 -2.60
CA SER A 458 14.02 -14.27 -2.16
C SER A 458 14.69 -14.45 -0.81
N TRP A 459 15.83 -13.77 -0.61
CA TRP A 459 16.51 -13.71 0.65
C TRP A 459 17.13 -12.35 0.89
N GLU A 460 17.32 -12.00 2.15
CA GLU A 460 17.99 -10.78 2.56
C GLU A 460 18.83 -11.00 3.82
N VAL A 461 19.86 -10.16 3.97
CA VAL A 461 20.66 -10.04 5.17
C VAL A 461 20.87 -8.55 5.45
N GLY A 462 20.67 -8.14 6.70
CA GLY A 462 20.80 -6.76 7.11
C GLY A 462 21.40 -6.61 8.50
N VAL A 463 21.96 -5.45 8.75
CA VAL A 463 22.45 -5.03 10.06
C VAL A 463 21.94 -3.63 10.34
N GLU A 464 21.43 -3.43 11.54
CA GLU A 464 21.09 -2.14 12.13
C GLU A 464 22.02 -1.89 13.30
N GLN A 465 22.60 -0.69 13.36
CA GLN A 465 23.48 -0.26 14.43
C GLN A 465 23.01 1.07 14.99
N ARG A 466 22.75 1.10 16.30
CA ARG A 466 22.56 2.33 17.08
C ARG A 466 23.92 2.86 17.55
N LEU A 467 24.10 4.16 17.44
CA LEU A 467 25.36 4.83 17.73
C LEU A 467 25.08 6.04 18.63
N PHE A 468 25.76 6.10 19.78
CA PHE A 468 25.76 7.27 20.67
C PHE A 468 24.37 7.76 21.12
N ASP A 469 23.37 6.87 21.19
CA ASP A 469 21.97 7.19 21.49
C ASP A 469 21.34 8.28 20.59
N ARG A 470 21.98 8.59 19.48
CA ARG A 470 21.59 9.70 18.57
C ARG A 470 21.51 9.33 17.11
N ALA A 471 22.07 8.21 16.74
CA ALA A 471 22.07 7.79 15.34
C ALA A 471 21.72 6.32 15.19
N VAL A 472 21.04 5.99 14.08
CA VAL A 472 20.79 4.62 13.64
C VAL A 472 21.21 4.50 12.19
N VAL A 473 21.99 3.49 11.88
CA VAL A 473 22.39 3.14 10.52
C VAL A 473 21.96 1.72 10.24
N THR A 474 21.29 1.50 9.09
CA THR A 474 20.89 0.17 8.63
C THR A 474 21.46 -0.08 7.26
N ALA A 475 22.02 -1.26 7.03
CA ALA A 475 22.44 -1.74 5.73
C ALA A 475 21.81 -3.11 5.47
N THR A 476 21.20 -3.29 4.30
CA THR A 476 20.55 -4.54 3.90
C THR A 476 20.95 -4.89 2.47
N TYR A 477 21.37 -6.12 2.25
CA TYR A 477 21.51 -6.71 0.92
C TYR A 477 20.33 -7.64 0.68
N PHE A 478 19.75 -7.61 -0.52
CA PHE A 478 18.65 -8.48 -0.93
C PHE A 478 18.90 -9.10 -2.30
N ASN A 479 18.31 -10.28 -2.50
CA ASN A 479 18.27 -10.96 -3.80
C ASN A 479 16.90 -11.63 -3.98
N ARG A 480 16.37 -11.55 -5.20
CA ARG A 480 15.13 -12.21 -5.63
C ARG A 480 15.31 -12.80 -7.02
N GLN A 481 14.82 -14.00 -7.22
CA GLN A 481 14.69 -14.68 -8.50
C GLN A 481 13.22 -14.97 -8.77
N ALA A 482 12.81 -14.84 -10.01
CA ALA A 482 11.45 -15.12 -10.47
C ALA A 482 11.48 -16.04 -11.69
N ASP A 483 10.63 -17.06 -11.67
CA ASP A 483 10.36 -17.93 -12.79
C ASP A 483 8.93 -17.72 -13.30
N ASN A 484 8.75 -17.85 -14.64
CA ASN A 484 7.46 -17.74 -15.31
C ASN A 484 6.74 -16.39 -15.14
N GLU A 485 7.43 -15.29 -14.89
CA GLU A 485 6.80 -13.96 -14.71
C GLU A 485 5.88 -13.62 -15.88
N ILE A 486 4.68 -13.10 -15.59
CA ILE A 486 3.65 -12.81 -16.58
C ILE A 486 3.77 -11.38 -17.06
N ARG A 487 3.87 -11.19 -18.38
CA ARG A 487 3.96 -9.88 -19.03
C ARG A 487 3.05 -9.76 -20.24
N TYR A 488 2.66 -8.52 -20.53
CA TYR A 488 1.96 -8.19 -21.77
C TYR A 488 2.91 -8.25 -22.95
N ASN A 489 2.47 -8.88 -24.04
CA ASN A 489 3.16 -8.99 -25.32
C ASN A 489 2.33 -8.33 -26.42
N GLY A 490 2.84 -7.24 -27.00
CA GLY A 490 2.20 -6.58 -28.14
C GLY A 490 2.26 -7.43 -29.41
N CYS A 491 1.20 -7.38 -30.21
CA CYS A 491 1.12 -8.06 -31.50
C CYS A 491 1.47 -7.10 -32.64
N SER A 492 2.42 -7.48 -33.50
CA SER A 492 2.69 -6.77 -34.76
C SER A 492 1.61 -7.07 -35.80
N THR A 493 1.41 -6.17 -36.76
CA THR A 493 0.49 -6.40 -37.88
C THR A 493 1.26 -6.32 -39.19
N PRO A 494 1.35 -7.41 -39.98
CA PRO A 494 0.84 -8.77 -39.72
C PRO A 494 1.65 -9.52 -38.68
N SER A 495 1.02 -10.43 -37.95
CA SER A 495 1.66 -11.29 -36.95
C SER A 495 1.61 -12.76 -37.41
N THR A 496 2.72 -13.48 -37.20
CA THR A 496 2.79 -14.94 -37.39
C THR A 496 2.51 -15.70 -36.07
N ASP A 497 2.40 -14.97 -34.97
CA ASP A 497 2.11 -15.55 -33.67
C ASP A 497 0.62 -15.95 -33.60
N PRO A 498 0.29 -17.24 -33.40
CA PRO A 498 -1.09 -17.70 -33.37
C PRO A 498 -1.90 -17.10 -32.21
N LEU A 499 -1.24 -16.68 -31.11
CA LEU A 499 -1.90 -16.02 -29.98
C LEU A 499 -2.27 -14.56 -30.28
N CYS A 500 -1.79 -13.98 -31.38
CA CYS A 500 -2.22 -12.65 -31.84
C CYS A 500 -3.56 -12.67 -32.60
N THR A 501 -4.19 -13.85 -32.76
CA THR A 501 -5.48 -14.02 -33.42
C THR A 501 -6.41 -14.87 -32.55
N VAL A 502 -7.61 -14.35 -32.28
CA VAL A 502 -8.64 -15.09 -31.54
C VAL A 502 -9.89 -15.16 -32.42
N ASN A 503 -10.39 -16.38 -32.68
CA ASN A 503 -11.55 -16.63 -33.55
C ASN A 503 -11.43 -15.95 -34.94
N GLY A 504 -10.23 -15.89 -35.51
CA GLY A 504 -9.98 -15.28 -36.82
C GLY A 504 -9.85 -13.75 -36.80
N VAL A 505 -9.93 -13.12 -35.63
CA VAL A 505 -9.79 -11.66 -35.45
C VAL A 505 -8.45 -11.35 -34.78
N GLY A 506 -7.66 -10.46 -35.37
CA GLY A 506 -6.41 -9.98 -34.80
C GLY A 506 -6.65 -9.18 -33.52
N ARG A 507 -5.76 -9.30 -32.54
CA ARG A 507 -5.76 -8.51 -31.30
C ARG A 507 -4.45 -7.74 -31.12
N TRP A 508 -4.49 -6.68 -30.31
CA TRP A 508 -3.35 -5.80 -30.08
C TRP A 508 -2.21 -6.45 -29.28
N GLY A 509 -2.53 -7.48 -28.50
CA GLY A 509 -1.56 -8.20 -27.70
C GLY A 509 -2.22 -9.26 -26.82
N TYR A 510 -1.41 -9.90 -25.99
CA TYR A 510 -1.84 -10.94 -25.05
C TYR A 510 -0.82 -11.08 -23.91
N TYR A 511 -1.22 -11.71 -22.80
CA TYR A 511 -0.32 -12.04 -21.72
C TYR A 511 0.43 -13.34 -21.97
N LYS A 512 1.72 -13.36 -21.63
CA LYS A 512 2.56 -14.56 -21.70
C LYS A 512 3.51 -14.65 -20.50
N ASN A 513 3.92 -15.88 -20.17
CA ASN A 513 5.03 -16.07 -19.26
C ASN A 513 6.35 -15.74 -19.96
N VAL A 514 7.19 -14.93 -19.32
CA VAL A 514 8.62 -14.82 -19.63
C VAL A 514 9.40 -15.77 -18.73
N GLN A 515 10.60 -16.20 -19.15
CA GLN A 515 11.23 -17.33 -18.48
C GLN A 515 11.75 -16.99 -17.08
N LYS A 516 12.63 -15.97 -16.97
CA LYS A 516 13.26 -15.60 -15.69
C LYS A 516 13.50 -14.10 -15.57
N THR A 517 13.41 -13.60 -14.33
CA THR A 517 13.90 -12.27 -13.95
C THR A 517 14.68 -12.36 -12.64
N GLU A 518 15.62 -11.44 -12.45
CA GLU A 518 16.43 -11.32 -11.24
C GLU A 518 16.42 -9.89 -10.73
N ALA A 519 16.43 -9.72 -9.42
CA ALA A 519 16.63 -8.42 -8.79
C ALA A 519 17.52 -8.58 -7.54
N GLN A 520 18.58 -7.80 -7.46
CA GLN A 520 19.44 -7.73 -6.30
C GLN A 520 19.75 -6.28 -5.96
N GLY A 521 20.15 -6.01 -4.72
CA GLY A 521 20.46 -4.65 -4.38
C GLY A 521 20.92 -4.44 -2.95
N VAL A 522 21.28 -3.19 -2.67
CA VAL A 522 21.70 -2.72 -1.35
C VAL A 522 20.81 -1.56 -0.94
N GLU A 523 20.31 -1.63 0.27
CA GLU A 523 19.57 -0.56 0.94
C GLU A 523 20.40 -0.03 2.10
N LEU A 524 20.57 1.29 2.16
CA LEU A 524 21.20 2.00 3.26
C LEU A 524 20.21 2.98 3.86
N ILE A 525 20.10 3.00 5.17
CA ILE A 525 19.24 3.94 5.91
C ILE A 525 20.10 4.56 7.01
N GLY A 526 20.04 5.88 7.15
CA GLY A 526 20.66 6.62 8.24
C GLY A 526 19.64 7.57 8.86
N ARG A 527 19.64 7.66 10.19
CA ARG A 527 18.90 8.66 10.96
C ARG A 527 19.83 9.19 12.03
N VAL A 528 19.84 10.49 12.22
CA VAL A 528 20.69 11.13 13.23
C VAL A 528 20.00 12.35 13.85
N ASP A 529 19.93 12.40 15.16
CA ASP A 529 19.61 13.60 15.93
C ASP A 529 20.89 14.44 16.06
N VAL A 530 21.14 15.31 15.07
CA VAL A 530 22.36 16.16 15.03
C VAL A 530 22.39 17.06 16.24
N THR A 531 21.24 17.58 16.63
CA THR A 531 21.00 18.32 17.89
C THR A 531 19.64 17.89 18.43
N GLU A 532 19.28 18.36 19.62
CA GLU A 532 17.92 18.17 20.20
C GLU A 532 16.79 18.73 19.30
N ARG A 533 17.13 19.56 18.32
CA ARG A 533 16.19 20.26 17.43
C ARG A 533 16.36 19.95 15.96
N LEU A 534 17.46 19.32 15.55
CA LEU A 534 17.75 18.98 14.16
C LEU A 534 17.82 17.46 14.01
N ASN A 535 16.83 16.90 13.35
CA ASN A 535 16.83 15.51 12.89
C ASN A 535 17.16 15.46 11.40
N VAL A 536 18.05 14.56 11.01
CA VAL A 536 18.39 14.27 9.60
C VAL A 536 18.18 12.80 9.34
N SER A 537 17.44 12.48 8.28
CA SER A 537 17.28 11.10 7.81
C SER A 537 17.63 11.00 6.34
N ALA A 538 18.29 9.91 5.96
CA ALA A 538 18.63 9.62 4.58
C ALA A 538 18.40 8.14 4.28
N ASN A 539 18.06 7.85 3.05
CA ASN A 539 18.12 6.48 2.54
C ASN A 539 18.66 6.47 1.12
N TYR A 540 19.28 5.36 0.78
CA TYR A 540 19.79 5.08 -0.56
C TYR A 540 19.46 3.65 -0.92
N THR A 541 19.05 3.42 -2.16
CA THR A 541 18.79 2.09 -2.72
C THR A 541 19.51 1.96 -4.04
N TRP A 542 20.33 0.94 -4.16
CA TRP A 542 20.81 0.43 -5.44
C TRP A 542 20.07 -0.87 -5.77
N THR A 543 19.50 -0.97 -6.98
CA THR A 543 18.73 -2.14 -7.44
C THR A 543 19.14 -2.52 -8.85
N ASP A 544 19.76 -3.67 -9.04
CA ASP A 544 19.98 -4.30 -10.34
C ASP A 544 18.82 -5.29 -10.60
N ALA A 545 17.83 -4.85 -11.39
CA ALA A 545 16.65 -5.65 -11.76
C ALA A 545 16.64 -5.89 -13.26
N LYS A 546 16.72 -7.15 -13.70
CA LYS A 546 16.92 -7.52 -15.11
C LYS A 546 16.20 -8.79 -15.51
N SER A 547 15.96 -8.92 -16.81
CA SER A 547 15.60 -10.19 -17.45
C SER A 547 16.81 -11.12 -17.40
N ALA A 548 16.61 -12.36 -17.02
CA ALA A 548 17.65 -13.38 -16.89
C ALA A 548 17.48 -14.50 -17.95
N SER A 549 16.76 -14.23 -19.04
CA SER A 549 16.55 -15.21 -20.10
C SER A 549 15.91 -14.61 -21.36
N GLY A 550 15.97 -15.38 -22.47
CA GLY A 550 15.31 -15.06 -23.73
C GLY A 550 16.01 -13.94 -24.52
N VAL A 551 15.24 -13.23 -25.35
CA VAL A 551 15.77 -12.17 -26.22
C VAL A 551 16.12 -10.89 -25.46
N THR A 552 15.67 -10.77 -24.22
CA THR A 552 15.92 -9.64 -23.32
C THR A 552 16.89 -9.98 -22.19
N ASP A 553 17.62 -11.11 -22.31
CA ASP A 553 18.60 -11.54 -21.32
C ASP A 553 19.63 -10.43 -21.04
N GLY A 554 19.87 -10.16 -19.74
CA GLY A 554 20.72 -9.08 -19.25
C GLY A 554 20.16 -7.67 -19.39
N LYS A 555 18.98 -7.46 -20.02
CA LYS A 555 18.31 -6.16 -20.10
C LYS A 555 17.64 -5.79 -18.78
N ARG A 556 17.77 -4.53 -18.38
CA ARG A 556 17.09 -3.99 -17.19
C ARG A 556 15.57 -4.02 -17.37
N LEU A 557 14.88 -4.32 -16.28
CA LEU A 557 13.42 -4.26 -16.24
C LEU A 557 12.94 -2.82 -16.44
N THR A 558 11.86 -2.65 -17.21
CA THR A 558 11.32 -1.33 -17.55
C THR A 558 10.86 -0.57 -16.30
N ARG A 559 11.13 0.74 -16.26
CA ARG A 559 10.70 1.66 -15.19
C ARG A 559 11.19 1.27 -13.80
N ARG A 560 12.37 0.65 -13.72
CA ARG A 560 13.06 0.30 -12.47
C ARG A 560 14.33 1.13 -12.38
N PRO A 561 14.33 2.18 -11.54
CA PRO A 561 15.55 2.98 -11.33
C PRO A 561 16.61 2.13 -10.62
N GLU A 562 17.84 2.20 -11.12
CA GLU A 562 18.97 1.52 -10.51
C GLU A 562 19.39 2.21 -9.20
N HIS A 563 19.34 3.53 -9.18
CA HIS A 563 19.73 4.34 -8.04
C HIS A 563 18.58 5.22 -7.57
N MET A 564 18.29 5.20 -6.29
CA MET A 564 17.35 6.11 -5.63
C MET A 564 17.95 6.60 -4.31
N ALA A 565 17.71 7.86 -3.98
CA ALA A 565 18.11 8.42 -2.71
C ALA A 565 17.05 9.41 -2.18
N ASN A 566 16.84 9.41 -0.87
CA ASN A 566 16.05 10.43 -0.20
C ASN A 566 16.86 10.98 0.96
N LEU A 567 16.74 12.29 1.18
CA LEU A 567 17.30 13.03 2.32
C LEU A 567 16.21 13.91 2.90
N ALA A 568 16.02 13.87 4.20
CA ALA A 568 15.14 14.80 4.90
C ALA A 568 15.88 15.41 6.10
N ALA A 569 15.62 16.69 6.34
CA ALA A 569 16.13 17.43 7.49
C ALA A 569 14.97 18.21 8.11
N ASP A 570 14.69 17.94 9.37
CA ASP A 570 13.61 18.57 10.14
C ASP A 570 14.20 19.36 11.31
N TYR A 571 13.76 20.62 11.47
CA TYR A 571 14.26 21.51 12.49
C TYR A 571 13.12 22.13 13.32
N ASP A 572 13.19 21.92 14.64
CA ASP A 572 12.26 22.48 15.62
C ASP A 572 12.81 23.77 16.22
N TRP A 573 12.25 24.91 15.82
CA TRP A 573 12.66 26.23 16.31
C TRP A 573 12.20 26.46 17.75
N ALA A 574 12.99 27.20 18.54
CA ALA A 574 12.69 27.44 19.94
C ALA A 574 11.34 28.13 20.21
N PHE A 575 10.79 28.81 19.22
CA PHE A 575 9.50 29.51 19.31
C PHE A 575 8.32 28.70 18.77
N GLY A 576 8.53 27.39 18.51
CA GLY A 576 7.47 26.45 18.13
C GLY A 576 7.29 26.23 16.63
N LEU A 577 7.93 27.04 15.74
CA LEU A 577 7.92 26.74 14.31
C LEU A 577 8.67 25.41 14.04
N LYS A 578 8.12 24.57 13.18
CA LYS A 578 8.79 23.40 12.65
C LYS A 578 9.03 23.62 11.15
N THR A 579 10.23 23.34 10.68
CA THR A 579 10.56 23.42 9.25
C THR A 579 11.20 22.12 8.79
N GLY A 580 10.91 21.73 7.55
CA GLY A 580 11.46 20.51 6.97
C GLY A 580 11.88 20.74 5.51
N LEU A 581 12.95 20.06 5.13
CA LEU A 581 13.46 19.95 3.77
C LEU A 581 13.45 18.46 3.39
N ALA A 582 12.98 18.14 2.19
CA ALA A 582 13.12 16.80 1.63
C ALA A 582 13.71 16.88 0.23
N VAL A 583 14.68 16.03 -0.05
CA VAL A 583 15.32 15.88 -1.37
C VAL A 583 15.14 14.46 -1.81
N ARG A 584 14.63 14.23 -3.02
CA ARG A 584 14.46 12.92 -3.63
C ARG A 584 15.15 12.86 -4.98
N TYR A 585 16.11 11.95 -5.12
CA TYR A 585 16.78 11.61 -6.37
C TYR A 585 16.28 10.26 -6.88
N VAL A 586 15.97 10.19 -8.16
CA VAL A 586 15.63 8.95 -8.88
C VAL A 586 16.45 8.90 -10.16
N GLY A 587 17.23 7.85 -10.32
CA GLY A 587 18.07 7.62 -11.51
C GLY A 587 17.26 7.27 -12.75
N GLU A 588 17.90 7.31 -13.91
CA GLU A 588 17.30 6.97 -15.20
C GLU A 588 16.67 5.58 -15.23
N THR A 589 15.62 5.44 -16.05
CA THR A 589 14.96 4.16 -16.29
C THR A 589 14.77 3.92 -17.78
N PHE A 590 14.40 2.70 -18.16
CA PHE A 590 14.02 2.38 -19.52
C PHE A 590 12.50 2.22 -19.66
N ASN A 591 11.93 2.74 -20.74
CA ASN A 591 10.50 2.61 -21.03
C ASN A 591 10.16 1.40 -21.91
N ASN A 592 11.16 0.67 -22.41
CA ASN A 592 10.98 -0.53 -23.21
C ASN A 592 11.98 -1.64 -22.83
N ASP A 593 11.61 -2.90 -23.07
CA ASP A 593 12.41 -4.09 -22.73
C ASP A 593 13.75 -4.18 -23.49
N ALA A 594 13.86 -3.53 -24.65
CA ALA A 594 15.11 -3.48 -25.42
C ALA A 594 16.15 -2.51 -24.80
N ASN A 595 15.77 -1.71 -23.80
CA ASN A 595 16.58 -0.66 -23.16
C ASN A 595 17.12 0.38 -24.17
N THR A 596 16.30 0.77 -25.14
CA THR A 596 16.65 1.76 -26.16
C THR A 596 15.95 3.10 -25.96
N VAL A 597 14.94 3.16 -25.09
CA VAL A 597 14.16 4.35 -24.79
C VAL A 597 14.35 4.69 -23.32
N VAL A 598 15.05 5.78 -23.06
CA VAL A 598 15.40 6.24 -21.70
C VAL A 598 14.34 7.22 -21.19
N VAL A 599 13.98 7.09 -19.93
CA VAL A 599 13.30 8.11 -19.11
C VAL A 599 14.36 8.69 -18.18
N GLY A 600 14.61 10.00 -18.26
CA GLY A 600 15.69 10.70 -17.57
C GLY A 600 15.61 10.62 -16.05
N GLU A 601 16.75 10.80 -15.40
CA GLU A 601 16.85 10.99 -13.96
C GLU A 601 16.27 12.34 -13.53
N TYR A 602 15.90 12.46 -12.25
CA TYR A 602 15.41 13.71 -11.70
C TYR A 602 15.70 13.87 -10.21
N THR A 603 15.71 15.12 -9.74
CA THR A 603 15.85 15.48 -8.32
C THR A 603 14.76 16.46 -7.91
N LEU A 604 13.93 16.07 -6.97
CA LEU A 604 12.88 16.92 -6.40
C LEU A 604 13.30 17.44 -5.04
N VAL A 605 12.93 18.69 -4.76
CA VAL A 605 13.15 19.32 -3.45
C VAL A 605 11.84 19.88 -2.95
N ASP A 606 11.42 19.44 -1.77
CA ASP A 606 10.22 19.90 -1.09
C ASP A 606 10.60 20.64 0.19
N ILE A 607 9.92 21.74 0.47
CA ILE A 607 10.08 22.55 1.67
C ILE A 607 8.75 22.59 2.40
N ARG A 608 8.76 22.41 3.72
CA ARG A 608 7.56 22.42 4.54
C ARG A 608 7.78 23.20 5.83
N ALA A 609 6.68 23.75 6.35
CA ALA A 609 6.66 24.42 7.64
C ALA A 609 5.34 24.13 8.34
N SER A 610 5.35 24.08 9.68
CA SER A 610 4.13 24.09 10.49
C SER A 610 4.35 24.85 11.78
N TYR A 611 3.27 25.46 12.28
CA TYR A 611 3.30 26.25 13.49
C TYR A 611 2.04 25.99 14.34
N PRO A 612 2.19 25.46 15.55
CA PRO A 612 1.09 25.32 16.48
C PRO A 612 0.69 26.70 17.02
N ILE A 613 -0.53 27.12 16.73
CA ILE A 613 -1.12 28.35 17.28
C ILE A 613 -1.47 28.14 18.75
N ASN A 614 -1.95 26.95 19.08
CA ASN A 614 -2.22 26.44 20.43
C ASN A 614 -2.27 24.89 20.36
N ASP A 615 -2.62 24.24 21.49
CA ASP A 615 -2.64 22.79 21.60
C ASP A 615 -3.62 22.10 20.64
N ASN A 616 -4.64 22.83 20.19
CA ASN A 616 -5.69 22.31 19.33
C ASN A 616 -5.60 22.74 17.86
N LEU A 617 -4.85 23.81 17.55
CA LEU A 617 -4.80 24.42 16.22
C LEU A 617 -3.38 24.58 15.71
N GLU A 618 -3.08 23.97 14.58
CA GLU A 618 -1.83 24.11 13.83
C GLU A 618 -2.11 24.71 12.46
N VAL A 619 -1.26 25.61 12.00
CA VAL A 619 -1.19 26.05 10.59
C VAL A 619 0.03 25.43 9.94
N TYR A 620 -0.09 25.06 8.67
CA TYR A 620 1.01 24.44 7.94
C TYR A 620 1.04 24.88 6.48
N GLY A 621 2.19 24.69 5.85
CA GLY A 621 2.35 24.91 4.42
C GLY A 621 3.54 24.16 3.86
N ARG A 622 3.48 23.90 2.56
CA ARG A 622 4.55 23.25 1.82
C ARG A 622 4.72 23.82 0.42
N VAL A 623 5.92 23.71 -0.08
CA VAL A 623 6.29 23.92 -1.48
C VAL A 623 6.81 22.59 -1.99
N GLU A 624 6.10 22.00 -2.94
CA GLU A 624 6.49 20.79 -3.65
C GLU A 624 7.28 21.18 -4.90
N ASN A 625 8.29 20.38 -5.26
CA ASN A 625 9.16 20.62 -6.41
C ASN A 625 9.63 22.08 -6.47
N ALA A 626 10.30 22.54 -5.42
CA ALA A 626 10.64 23.96 -5.21
C ALA A 626 11.46 24.59 -6.35
N PHE A 627 12.22 23.78 -7.08
CA PHE A 627 13.05 24.22 -8.21
C PHE A 627 12.36 24.09 -9.57
N ASP A 628 11.09 23.61 -9.60
CA ASP A 628 10.30 23.46 -10.82
C ASP A 628 10.93 22.50 -11.83
N GLU A 629 11.48 21.38 -11.32
CA GLU A 629 12.09 20.34 -12.14
C GLU A 629 11.07 19.70 -13.07
N GLU A 630 11.39 19.61 -14.35
CA GLU A 630 10.60 18.90 -15.36
C GLU A 630 11.07 17.43 -15.43
N TYR A 631 10.19 16.50 -15.13
CA TYR A 631 10.54 15.07 -15.07
C TYR A 631 9.40 14.19 -15.57
N GLN A 632 9.67 12.91 -15.74
CA GLN A 632 8.68 11.90 -16.07
C GLN A 632 8.93 10.62 -15.25
N THR A 633 7.87 9.93 -14.86
CA THR A 633 7.97 8.57 -14.30
C THR A 633 7.61 7.51 -15.34
N VAL A 634 6.86 7.91 -16.36
CA VAL A 634 6.49 7.12 -17.55
C VAL A 634 6.61 8.05 -18.75
N LEU A 635 7.21 7.57 -19.82
CA LEU A 635 7.44 8.37 -21.01
C LEU A 635 6.14 8.95 -21.58
N ASN A 636 6.17 10.22 -21.96
CA ASN A 636 5.06 11.03 -22.49
C ASN A 636 3.95 11.35 -21.49
N TYR A 637 4.08 11.00 -20.21
CA TYR A 637 3.14 11.42 -19.19
C TYR A 637 3.68 12.60 -18.39
N GLY A 638 2.84 13.62 -18.23
CA GLY A 638 3.12 14.83 -17.47
C GLY A 638 3.29 14.55 -15.97
N THR A 639 4.05 15.43 -15.33
CA THR A 639 4.25 15.44 -13.88
C THR A 639 4.07 16.86 -13.34
N ALA A 640 3.80 16.95 -12.04
CA ALA A 640 3.56 18.25 -11.41
C ALA A 640 4.84 19.10 -11.37
N GLY A 641 4.79 20.32 -11.92
CA GLY A 641 5.73 21.38 -11.63
C GLY A 641 5.61 21.88 -10.19
N ARG A 642 6.30 22.99 -9.85
CA ARG A 642 6.25 23.58 -8.52
C ARG A 642 4.82 23.84 -8.06
N GLY A 643 4.51 23.41 -6.82
CA GLY A 643 3.23 23.63 -6.16
C GLY A 643 3.40 24.25 -4.78
N VAL A 644 2.48 25.15 -4.40
CA VAL A 644 2.43 25.78 -3.07
C VAL A 644 1.09 25.46 -2.44
N PHE A 645 1.10 24.93 -1.21
CA PHE A 645 -0.08 24.53 -0.47
C PHE A 645 -0.02 25.07 0.95
N GLY A 646 -1.18 25.35 1.52
CA GLY A 646 -1.31 25.79 2.90
C GLY A 646 -2.59 25.26 3.52
N GLY A 647 -2.55 25.00 4.81
CA GLY A 647 -3.67 24.42 5.50
C GLY A 647 -3.70 24.67 6.99
N VAL A 648 -4.77 24.22 7.59
CA VAL A 648 -5.01 24.26 9.03
C VAL A 648 -5.37 22.87 9.51
N ARG A 649 -4.96 22.53 10.72
CA ARG A 649 -5.23 21.26 11.39
C ARG A 649 -5.77 21.54 12.78
N VAL A 650 -6.92 20.95 13.09
CA VAL A 650 -7.58 21.04 14.39
C VAL A 650 -7.63 19.67 15.03
N ARG A 651 -7.32 19.59 16.33
CA ARG A 651 -7.41 18.38 17.17
C ARG A 651 -8.16 18.71 18.46
N PHE A 652 -9.03 17.81 18.93
CA PHE A 652 -9.76 17.97 20.19
C PHE A 652 -10.12 16.64 20.80
#